data_bd6a5aeb2ae654efcd0d61ba8ab26139
#
_entry.id   bd6a5aeb2ae654efcd0d61ba8ab26139
#
_cell.length_a   1.000
_cell.length_b   1.000
_cell.length_c   1.000
_cell.angle_alpha   90.00
_cell.angle_beta   90.00
_cell.angle_gamma   90.00
#
_symmetry.space_group_name_H-M   'P 1'
#
loop_
_entity.id
_entity.type
_entity.pdbx_description
1 polymer ?
#
loop_
_entity_poly.entity_id
_entity_poly.type
_entity_poly.pdbx_seq_one_letter_code
_entity_poly.pdbx_strand_id
1 'polypeptide(L)'
;MRSRLAAFGAIFLFASIAGAQQPAGLRGALIDRVGNTGFVQLRAESFKALDAKQQALAYWLTQASIAIDPIIYDQLSSYGLRQKRLLEEIVAHPEGIDPVAMGKITDFAKLFWANRGNHNENTSQKFLPPFTFEELKQAALTAQGHGAMKTAYGDLPALTTAAQLSKELDELKASLFDPGFQPMTTAKSPEAGEDIIQASANNFYVGVSLADLKDFKDRHPLNSRLVKGKDGKLREEVYRAGTRDGRIPPGLYATYLRRANLYLEKARAVADPKQAQVIADLIRFYQTGDFPDWLKFGADWVQDDSPVDFANGFIEIYRDARGAKGSSQSFVSVTDKPVTDAMVKLSGNAEYFERRAPWDDKYKKIGVQPPVVKAVETLIETGDFHVTTIGDNLPNENEIREKYGSKNFLFTSSTRALNDATGFKSLEEFAATPEEIARGKKYGNEAEDLMTALHEVIGHGSGKLSDRLKGGAEPYLKEYFSALEEARADLMALWNAWDPKLKELGLVSDQDEVAKAMYDRSTLAVLLQLRRITKGDTIEEDHARDRQLIVRYIQDKVPGSIEQFDRDGKTYITVKDYQKAHEGVGMLLAELMRIKAEGDYDAIKALTERCGVHFDPALRDQVVARYTRLGIPTYSAGINSQLVARFDGKGNVKAVEIEYPRDAVRQYLSYAAMYDKGLAPRTAKPASDVKNSRSAPR
;
A
#
# COMPACT_ATOMS: atom_id res chain seq x y z
N MET A 1 37.18 51.06 47.52
CA MET A 1 36.22 50.20 48.23
C MET A 1 35.01 50.00 47.36
N ARG A 2 34.82 48.82 46.96
CA ARG A 2 33.68 48.09 46.34
C ARG A 2 32.53 48.88 45.75
N SER A 3 32.50 48.99 44.42
CA SER A 3 31.37 49.33 43.58
C SER A 3 30.62 48.07 43.15
N ARG A 4 29.31 48.03 43.36
CA ARG A 4 28.45 46.95 42.85
C ARG A 4 27.91 47.41 41.49
N LEU A 5 28.23 46.64 40.44
CA LEU A 5 27.55 46.72 39.15
C LEU A 5 26.25 45.93 39.26
N ALA A 6 25.13 46.57 38.91
CA ALA A 6 23.85 45.95 38.67
C ALA A 6 23.78 45.57 37.19
N ALA A 7 23.65 44.25 36.91
CA ALA A 7 23.40 43.72 35.58
C ALA A 7 21.91 43.69 35.31
N PHE A 8 21.42 44.47 34.37
CA PHE A 8 20.08 44.34 33.80
C PHE A 8 20.08 43.17 32.80
N GLY A 9 19.49 42.08 33.20
CA GLY A 9 19.19 40.97 32.27
C GLY A 9 17.92 41.25 31.48
N ALA A 10 18.06 41.48 30.19
CA ALA A 10 16.94 41.50 29.26
C ALA A 10 16.49 40.05 29.01
N ILE A 11 15.33 39.69 29.53
CA ILE A 11 14.68 38.39 29.21
C ILE A 11 14.05 38.55 27.82
N PHE A 12 14.70 37.99 26.81
CA PHE A 12 14.07 37.70 25.53
C PHE A 12 13.13 36.52 25.69
N LEU A 13 11.83 36.77 25.73
CA LEU A 13 10.80 35.76 25.50
C LEU A 13 10.94 35.28 24.06
N PHE A 14 11.59 34.11 23.88
CA PHE A 14 11.39 33.33 22.69
C PHE A 14 9.99 32.72 22.77
N ALA A 15 9.06 33.24 21.97
CA ALA A 15 7.83 32.54 21.64
C ALA A 15 8.23 31.28 20.84
N SER A 16 8.42 30.17 21.54
CA SER A 16 8.46 28.85 20.93
C SER A 16 7.12 28.62 20.25
N ILE A 17 7.16 28.58 18.91
CA ILE A 17 6.05 28.03 18.13
C ILE A 17 5.86 26.61 18.68
N ALA A 18 4.72 26.39 19.32
CA ALA A 18 4.34 25.12 19.89
C ALA A 18 4.38 24.07 18.78
N GLY A 19 5.41 23.23 18.78
CA GLY A 19 5.38 21.96 18.09
C GLY A 19 4.17 21.22 18.62
N ALA A 20 3.32 20.71 17.74
CA ALA A 20 2.14 19.95 18.12
C ALA A 20 2.57 18.91 19.18
N GLN A 21 2.06 19.07 20.40
CA GLN A 21 2.32 18.10 21.46
C GLN A 21 1.76 16.76 21.01
N GLN A 22 2.61 15.75 20.94
CA GLN A 22 2.16 14.38 20.69
C GLN A 22 1.08 14.02 21.73
N PRO A 23 -0.05 13.45 21.30
CA PRO A 23 -1.07 12.96 22.22
C PRO A 23 -0.43 12.02 23.25
N ALA A 24 -0.84 12.14 24.52
CA ALA A 24 -0.31 11.29 25.58
C ALA A 24 -0.55 9.81 25.24
N GLY A 25 0.51 9.02 25.10
CA GLY A 25 0.45 7.58 24.78
C GLY A 25 1.06 7.16 23.45
N LEU A 26 1.45 8.09 22.55
CA LEU A 26 2.17 7.75 21.32
C LEU A 26 3.63 7.41 21.63
N ARG A 27 4.14 6.32 21.03
CA ARG A 27 5.51 5.82 21.24
C ARG A 27 6.15 5.41 19.93
N GLY A 28 7.47 5.54 19.86
CA GLY A 28 8.28 5.03 18.77
C GLY A 28 7.86 5.54 17.38
N ALA A 29 7.55 4.63 16.49
CA ALA A 29 7.14 4.92 15.13
C ALA A 29 5.71 5.49 15.03
N LEU A 30 4.82 5.22 16.00
CA LEU A 30 3.46 5.78 15.99
C LEU A 30 3.53 7.28 16.28
N ILE A 31 3.19 8.12 15.31
CA ILE A 31 3.35 9.58 15.38
C ILE A 31 2.03 10.34 15.53
N ASP A 32 0.92 9.74 15.08
CA ASP A 32 -0.41 10.36 15.14
C ASP A 32 -1.49 9.27 15.14
N ARG A 33 -2.72 9.64 15.48
CA ARG A 33 -3.86 8.73 15.49
C ARG A 33 -5.18 9.48 15.26
N VAL A 34 -6.00 8.95 14.35
CA VAL A 34 -7.38 9.41 14.16
C VAL A 34 -8.31 8.20 14.29
N GLY A 35 -9.14 8.21 15.33
CA GLY A 35 -10.01 7.07 15.64
C GLY A 35 -9.19 5.78 15.80
N ASN A 36 -9.45 4.80 14.95
CA ASN A 36 -8.77 3.51 14.93
C ASN A 36 -7.59 3.44 13.92
N THR A 37 -7.31 4.51 13.20
CA THR A 37 -6.17 4.61 12.29
C THR A 37 -4.97 5.22 12.98
N GLY A 38 -3.86 4.51 13.02
CA GLY A 38 -2.55 5.01 13.47
C GLY A 38 -1.71 5.48 12.27
N PHE A 39 -0.92 6.52 12.47
CA PHE A 39 0.07 6.97 11.48
C PHE A 39 1.46 6.61 11.97
N VAL A 40 2.20 5.84 11.17
CA VAL A 40 3.52 5.30 11.55
C VAL A 40 4.61 5.83 10.64
N GLN A 41 5.68 6.37 11.21
CA GLN A 41 6.82 6.89 10.46
C GLN A 41 7.70 5.73 9.97
N LEU A 42 7.81 5.57 8.66
CA LEU A 42 8.79 4.68 8.05
C LEU A 42 10.19 5.29 8.07
N ARG A 43 11.21 4.43 8.15
CA ARG A 43 12.61 4.83 8.17
C ARG A 43 13.41 3.99 7.17
N ALA A 44 14.35 4.63 6.47
CA ALA A 44 15.23 4.00 5.49
C ALA A 44 16.69 4.35 5.83
N GLU A 45 17.26 3.62 6.78
CA GLU A 45 18.62 3.89 7.24
C GLU A 45 19.69 3.50 6.20
N SER A 46 19.39 2.52 5.34
CA SER A 46 20.24 2.09 4.23
C SER A 46 20.50 3.20 3.20
N PHE A 47 19.63 4.23 3.15
CA PHE A 47 19.82 5.40 2.27
C PHE A 47 21.18 6.09 2.50
N LYS A 48 21.68 6.10 3.73
CA LYS A 48 22.95 6.74 4.10
C LYS A 48 24.17 6.04 3.50
N ALA A 49 24.04 4.78 3.09
CA ALA A 49 25.11 4.00 2.47
C ALA A 49 25.21 4.23 0.95
N LEU A 50 24.21 4.91 0.34
CA LEU A 50 24.22 5.21 -1.07
C LEU A 50 25.25 6.29 -1.41
N ASP A 51 25.86 6.17 -2.59
CA ASP A 51 26.69 7.25 -3.13
C ASP A 51 25.86 8.45 -3.61
N ALA A 52 26.52 9.56 -3.95
CA ALA A 52 25.84 10.81 -4.32
C ALA A 52 24.98 10.68 -5.60
N LYS A 53 25.36 9.81 -6.55
CA LYS A 53 24.54 9.57 -7.76
C LYS A 53 23.31 8.75 -7.44
N GLN A 54 23.45 7.72 -6.63
CA GLN A 54 22.35 6.88 -6.15
C GLN A 54 21.37 7.69 -5.29
N GLN A 55 21.85 8.58 -4.42
CA GLN A 55 21.02 9.50 -3.66
C GLN A 55 20.25 10.48 -4.57
N ALA A 56 20.90 11.02 -5.61
CA ALA A 56 20.24 11.87 -6.60
C ALA A 56 19.20 11.10 -7.44
N LEU A 57 19.51 9.85 -7.80
CA LEU A 57 18.58 8.95 -8.47
C LEU A 57 17.33 8.70 -7.61
N ALA A 58 17.51 8.30 -6.36
CA ALA A 58 16.43 8.07 -5.40
C ALA A 58 15.53 9.32 -5.26
N TYR A 59 16.13 10.51 -5.16
CA TYR A 59 15.40 11.77 -5.13
C TYR A 59 14.52 11.97 -6.36
N TRP A 60 15.05 11.80 -7.58
CA TRP A 60 14.27 12.02 -8.79
C TRP A 60 13.18 10.96 -9.01
N LEU A 61 13.44 9.71 -8.65
CA LEU A 61 12.43 8.65 -8.67
C LEU A 61 11.31 8.94 -7.67
N THR A 62 11.65 9.45 -6.47
CA THR A 62 10.66 9.88 -5.46
C THR A 62 9.77 11.01 -6.00
N GLN A 63 10.34 11.98 -6.72
CA GLN A 63 9.55 13.04 -7.37
C GLN A 63 8.62 12.48 -8.46
N ALA A 64 9.08 11.49 -9.23
CA ALA A 64 8.24 10.81 -10.22
C ALA A 64 7.10 10.02 -9.57
N SER A 65 7.35 9.41 -8.42
CA SER A 65 6.37 8.71 -7.60
C SER A 65 5.25 9.65 -7.11
N ILE A 66 5.62 10.80 -6.54
CA ILE A 66 4.65 11.84 -6.12
C ILE A 66 3.83 12.36 -7.32
N ALA A 67 4.45 12.44 -8.51
CA ALA A 67 3.81 12.99 -9.69
C ALA A 67 2.61 12.19 -10.18
N ILE A 68 2.49 10.91 -9.88
CA ILE A 68 1.34 10.06 -10.25
C ILE A 68 0.35 9.83 -9.10
N ASP A 69 0.69 10.24 -7.86
CA ASP A 69 -0.16 10.02 -6.68
C ASP A 69 -1.62 10.52 -6.84
N PRO A 70 -1.91 11.67 -7.45
CA PRO A 70 -3.29 12.12 -7.61
C PRO A 70 -4.19 11.22 -8.46
N ILE A 71 -3.61 10.37 -9.33
CA ILE A 71 -4.37 9.55 -10.28
C ILE A 71 -5.26 8.55 -9.54
N ILE A 72 -4.76 7.91 -8.48
CA ILE A 72 -5.51 6.90 -7.72
C ILE A 72 -6.81 7.46 -7.16
N TYR A 73 -6.83 8.71 -6.73
CA TYR A 73 -8.05 9.33 -6.18
C TYR A 73 -9.16 9.44 -7.22
N ASP A 74 -8.82 9.75 -8.49
CA ASP A 74 -9.80 9.73 -9.59
C ASP A 74 -10.17 8.31 -10.00
N GLN A 75 -9.26 7.34 -9.90
CA GLN A 75 -9.54 5.93 -10.20
C GLN A 75 -10.49 5.30 -9.18
N LEU A 76 -10.37 5.63 -7.89
CA LEU A 76 -11.22 5.06 -6.83
C LEU A 76 -12.60 5.72 -6.75
N SER A 77 -12.77 6.94 -7.23
CA SER A 77 -14.06 7.61 -7.37
C SER A 77 -13.93 8.79 -8.33
N SER A 78 -14.90 8.97 -9.22
CA SER A 78 -14.97 10.16 -10.10
C SER A 78 -15.08 11.50 -9.34
N TYR A 79 -15.29 11.45 -8.03
CA TYR A 79 -15.30 12.61 -7.12
C TYR A 79 -13.99 12.73 -6.33
N GLY A 80 -13.19 11.66 -6.25
CA GLY A 80 -12.08 11.53 -5.30
C GLY A 80 -11.00 12.61 -5.45
N LEU A 81 -10.59 12.93 -6.68
CA LEU A 81 -9.58 13.96 -6.91
C LEU A 81 -10.07 15.38 -6.55
N ARG A 82 -11.35 15.67 -6.78
CA ARG A 82 -12.01 16.94 -6.42
C ARG A 82 -12.12 17.06 -4.89
N GLN A 83 -12.48 15.98 -4.21
CA GLN A 83 -12.52 15.89 -2.74
C GLN A 83 -11.12 16.06 -2.14
N LYS A 84 -10.09 15.40 -2.71
CA LYS A 84 -8.69 15.54 -2.31
C LYS A 84 -8.27 17.01 -2.31
N ARG A 85 -8.43 17.68 -3.46
CA ARG A 85 -8.14 19.10 -3.59
C ARG A 85 -8.84 19.95 -2.54
N LEU A 86 -10.17 19.76 -2.40
CA LEU A 86 -10.98 20.54 -1.46
C LEU A 86 -10.44 20.45 -0.03
N LEU A 87 -10.14 19.23 0.44
CA LEU A 87 -9.63 18.98 1.79
C LEU A 87 -8.22 19.58 1.96
N GLU A 88 -7.32 19.40 1.00
CA GLU A 88 -5.95 19.95 1.05
C GLU A 88 -5.96 21.48 1.11
N GLU A 89 -6.79 22.11 0.31
CA GLU A 89 -6.89 23.57 0.25
C GLU A 89 -7.47 24.17 1.54
N ILE A 90 -8.47 23.52 2.16
CA ILE A 90 -8.99 23.92 3.46
C ILE A 90 -7.93 23.75 4.55
N VAL A 91 -7.25 22.60 4.58
CA VAL A 91 -6.22 22.32 5.60
C VAL A 91 -5.00 23.24 5.46
N ALA A 92 -4.67 23.66 4.25
CA ALA A 92 -3.57 24.60 3.99
C ALA A 92 -3.90 26.07 4.30
N HIS A 93 -5.18 26.41 4.41
CA HIS A 93 -5.64 27.78 4.66
C HIS A 93 -6.62 27.84 5.86
N PRO A 94 -6.14 27.53 7.08
CA PRO A 94 -6.98 27.40 8.27
C PRO A 94 -7.46 28.72 8.87
N GLU A 95 -6.96 29.87 8.38
CA GLU A 95 -7.20 31.19 8.95
C GLU A 95 -8.71 31.53 8.93
N GLY A 96 -9.24 31.91 10.08
CA GLY A 96 -10.64 32.32 10.22
C GLY A 96 -11.66 31.19 10.24
N ILE A 97 -11.24 29.92 10.13
CA ILE A 97 -12.11 28.75 10.28
C ILE A 97 -12.29 28.44 11.76
N ASP A 98 -13.50 28.05 12.15
CA ASP A 98 -13.78 27.60 13.52
C ASP A 98 -12.82 26.45 13.91
N PRO A 99 -12.11 26.54 15.04
CA PRO A 99 -11.10 25.57 15.42
C PRO A 99 -11.64 24.14 15.62
N VAL A 100 -12.89 23.98 16.04
CA VAL A 100 -13.51 22.66 16.22
C VAL A 100 -13.82 22.03 14.88
N ALA A 101 -14.41 22.81 13.96
CA ALA A 101 -14.66 22.38 12.60
C ALA A 101 -13.35 22.07 11.88
N MET A 102 -12.32 22.89 12.02
CA MET A 102 -11.00 22.70 11.45
C MET A 102 -10.34 21.40 11.94
N GLY A 103 -10.43 21.11 13.23
CA GLY A 103 -9.95 19.85 13.82
C GLY A 103 -10.61 18.63 13.19
N LYS A 104 -11.95 18.62 13.09
CA LYS A 104 -12.71 17.55 12.45
C LYS A 104 -12.34 17.37 10.97
N ILE A 105 -12.20 18.47 10.23
CA ILE A 105 -11.85 18.45 8.80
C ILE A 105 -10.42 17.91 8.62
N THR A 106 -9.48 18.33 9.45
CA THR A 106 -8.09 17.85 9.42
C THR A 106 -8.02 16.35 9.69
N ASP A 107 -8.73 15.85 10.68
CA ASP A 107 -8.76 14.43 11.01
C ASP A 107 -9.42 13.61 9.89
N PHE A 108 -10.49 14.11 9.30
CA PHE A 108 -11.11 13.47 8.13
C PHE A 108 -10.16 13.48 6.91
N ALA A 109 -9.45 14.58 6.68
CA ALA A 109 -8.46 14.66 5.60
C ALA A 109 -7.32 13.65 5.78
N LYS A 110 -6.82 13.44 7.01
CA LYS A 110 -5.84 12.40 7.31
C LYS A 110 -6.36 11.00 6.95
N LEU A 111 -7.59 10.68 7.35
CA LEU A 111 -8.23 9.41 7.00
C LEU A 111 -8.43 9.27 5.47
N PHE A 112 -8.85 10.35 4.82
CA PHE A 112 -9.04 10.40 3.37
C PHE A 112 -7.73 10.12 2.62
N TRP A 113 -6.63 10.74 3.02
CA TRP A 113 -5.33 10.50 2.42
C TRP A 113 -4.83 9.06 2.68
N ALA A 114 -5.01 8.56 3.91
CA ALA A 114 -4.62 7.20 4.27
C ALA A 114 -5.32 6.13 3.42
N ASN A 115 -6.60 6.36 3.08
CA ASN A 115 -7.43 5.43 2.31
C ASN A 115 -7.52 5.78 0.81
N ARG A 116 -6.83 6.81 0.34
CA ARG A 116 -6.92 7.31 -1.05
C ARG A 116 -8.33 7.72 -1.49
N GLY A 117 -9.18 8.11 -0.53
CA GLY A 117 -10.57 8.49 -0.74
C GLY A 117 -11.39 8.35 0.54
N ASN A 118 -12.70 8.51 0.44
CA ASN A 118 -13.62 8.33 1.57
C ASN A 118 -14.23 6.91 1.65
N HIS A 119 -13.49 5.91 1.15
CA HIS A 119 -13.82 4.50 1.33
C HIS A 119 -12.68 3.81 2.08
N ASN A 120 -13.04 2.97 3.04
CA ASN A 120 -12.05 2.22 3.80
C ASN A 120 -11.35 1.21 2.88
N GLU A 121 -10.06 1.25 2.87
CA GLU A 121 -9.21 0.45 2.00
C GLU A 121 -9.40 -1.06 2.18
N ASN A 122 -9.51 -1.52 3.42
CA ASN A 122 -9.63 -2.95 3.71
C ASN A 122 -11.04 -3.51 3.49
N THR A 123 -12.08 -2.65 3.57
CA THR A 123 -13.48 -3.09 3.49
C THR A 123 -14.19 -2.58 2.26
N SER A 124 -13.56 -1.71 1.47
CA SER A 124 -14.16 -0.98 0.37
C SER A 124 -15.37 -0.10 0.73
N GLN A 125 -15.76 -0.06 2.01
CA GLN A 125 -16.96 0.63 2.49
C GLN A 125 -16.72 2.12 2.68
N LYS A 126 -17.72 2.93 2.31
CA LYS A 126 -17.69 4.38 2.55
C LYS A 126 -17.69 4.70 4.04
N PHE A 127 -16.86 5.66 4.44
CA PHE A 127 -16.94 6.34 5.73
C PHE A 127 -17.35 7.80 5.56
N LEU A 128 -18.13 8.29 6.51
CA LEU A 128 -18.69 9.64 6.46
C LEU A 128 -17.85 10.62 7.28
N PRO A 129 -17.81 11.91 6.89
CA PRO A 129 -17.15 12.94 7.66
C PRO A 129 -17.85 13.18 9.03
N PRO A 130 -17.07 13.50 10.09
CA PRO A 130 -17.62 13.81 11.42
C PRO A 130 -18.09 15.28 11.57
N PHE A 131 -18.32 15.95 10.45
CA PHE A 131 -18.82 17.32 10.37
C PHE A 131 -19.98 17.41 9.38
N THR A 132 -20.76 18.48 9.48
CA THR A 132 -21.90 18.72 8.58
C THR A 132 -21.47 19.33 7.26
N PHE A 133 -22.36 19.26 6.27
CA PHE A 133 -22.13 19.94 4.98
C PHE A 133 -21.97 21.45 5.14
N GLU A 134 -22.74 22.07 6.07
CA GLU A 134 -22.65 23.51 6.32
C GLU A 134 -21.32 23.90 6.98
N GLU A 135 -20.80 23.08 7.92
CA GLU A 135 -19.44 23.27 8.49
C GLU A 135 -18.39 23.23 7.38
N LEU A 136 -18.45 22.24 6.47
CA LEU A 136 -17.54 22.13 5.33
C LEU A 136 -17.66 23.33 4.40
N LYS A 137 -18.87 23.74 4.05
CA LYS A 137 -19.14 24.86 3.15
C LYS A 137 -18.60 26.17 3.72
N GLN A 138 -18.84 26.43 4.99
CA GLN A 138 -18.34 27.62 5.68
C GLN A 138 -16.80 27.60 5.72
N ALA A 139 -16.19 26.48 6.05
CA ALA A 139 -14.73 26.33 6.07
C ALA A 139 -14.12 26.57 4.68
N ALA A 140 -14.69 25.97 3.64
CA ALA A 140 -14.23 26.12 2.27
C ALA A 140 -14.29 27.57 1.76
N LEU A 141 -15.41 28.27 2.02
CA LEU A 141 -15.58 29.68 1.64
C LEU A 141 -14.63 30.60 2.42
N THR A 142 -14.41 30.32 3.70
CA THR A 142 -13.43 31.05 4.52
C THR A 142 -12.02 30.84 3.99
N ALA A 143 -11.60 29.59 3.72
CA ALA A 143 -10.32 29.25 3.13
C ALA A 143 -10.12 29.94 1.76
N GLN A 144 -11.17 29.98 0.90
CA GLN A 144 -11.13 30.68 -0.38
C GLN A 144 -10.90 32.19 -0.20
N GLY A 145 -11.49 32.80 0.85
CA GLY A 145 -11.21 34.18 1.23
C GLY A 145 -9.73 34.45 1.53
N HIS A 146 -9.03 33.46 2.08
CA HIS A 146 -7.60 33.48 2.40
C HIS A 146 -6.68 32.95 1.29
N GLY A 147 -7.22 32.61 0.11
CA GLY A 147 -6.42 32.27 -1.06
C GLY A 147 -6.57 30.86 -1.60
N ALA A 148 -7.28 29.99 -0.90
CA ALA A 148 -7.52 28.61 -1.34
C ALA A 148 -8.24 28.54 -2.69
N MET A 149 -7.93 27.49 -3.47
CA MET A 149 -8.61 27.13 -4.73
C MET A 149 -8.52 28.15 -5.87
N LYS A 150 -7.71 29.21 -5.71
CA LYS A 150 -7.56 30.28 -6.72
C LYS A 150 -6.64 29.92 -7.88
N THR A 151 -5.91 28.82 -7.77
CA THR A 151 -5.07 28.29 -8.86
C THR A 151 -5.60 26.94 -9.36
N ALA A 152 -5.14 26.50 -10.51
CA ALA A 152 -5.47 25.18 -11.02
C ALA A 152 -4.71 24.10 -10.22
N TYR A 153 -5.33 22.94 -10.01
CA TYR A 153 -4.74 21.79 -9.36
C TYR A 153 -4.66 20.63 -10.37
N GLY A 154 -3.49 20.37 -10.94
CA GLY A 154 -3.35 19.40 -12.03
C GLY A 154 -4.28 19.75 -13.20
N ASP A 155 -5.21 18.83 -13.51
CA ASP A 155 -6.23 19.02 -14.55
C ASP A 155 -7.50 19.72 -14.04
N LEU A 156 -7.64 19.96 -12.73
CA LEU A 156 -8.79 20.64 -12.15
C LEU A 156 -8.65 22.17 -12.30
N PRO A 157 -9.69 22.85 -12.80
CA PRO A 157 -9.65 24.29 -13.00
C PRO A 157 -9.67 25.06 -11.68
N ALA A 158 -9.18 26.29 -11.69
CA ALA A 158 -9.31 27.20 -10.56
C ALA A 158 -10.77 27.49 -10.22
N LEU A 159 -11.09 27.63 -8.94
CA LEU A 159 -12.39 28.05 -8.42
C LEU A 159 -12.23 29.45 -7.80
N THR A 160 -12.27 30.48 -8.64
CA THR A 160 -11.89 31.85 -8.26
C THR A 160 -13.00 32.64 -7.58
N THR A 161 -14.25 32.17 -7.67
CA THR A 161 -15.42 32.84 -7.08
C THR A 161 -16.16 31.95 -6.08
N ALA A 162 -16.81 32.56 -5.10
CA ALA A 162 -17.65 31.84 -4.13
C ALA A 162 -18.81 31.05 -4.82
N ALA A 163 -19.33 31.55 -5.93
CA ALA A 163 -20.36 30.86 -6.69
C ALA A 163 -19.83 29.57 -7.35
N GLN A 164 -18.63 29.59 -7.94
CA GLN A 164 -17.99 28.40 -8.49
C GLN A 164 -17.72 27.35 -7.39
N LEU A 165 -17.18 27.81 -6.24
CA LEU A 165 -16.92 26.91 -5.12
C LEU A 165 -18.22 26.35 -4.53
N SER A 166 -19.29 27.14 -4.38
CA SER A 166 -20.58 26.64 -3.89
C SER A 166 -21.15 25.59 -4.81
N LYS A 167 -21.08 25.78 -6.13
CA LYS A 167 -21.51 24.77 -7.12
C LYS A 167 -20.70 23.49 -6.99
N GLU A 168 -19.37 23.59 -6.85
CA GLU A 168 -18.49 22.45 -6.64
C GLU A 168 -18.88 21.65 -5.39
N LEU A 169 -19.12 22.35 -4.26
CA LEU A 169 -19.55 21.72 -3.01
C LEU A 169 -20.92 21.03 -3.13
N ASP A 170 -21.87 21.64 -3.80
CA ASP A 170 -23.20 21.06 -4.02
C ASP A 170 -23.10 19.76 -4.86
N GLU A 171 -22.21 19.70 -5.87
CA GLU A 171 -21.93 18.50 -6.65
C GLU A 171 -21.23 17.41 -5.84
N LEU A 172 -20.36 17.77 -4.88
CA LEU A 172 -19.64 16.82 -4.02
C LEU A 172 -20.48 16.32 -2.84
N LYS A 173 -21.62 16.99 -2.53
CA LYS A 173 -22.40 16.73 -1.32
C LYS A 173 -22.80 15.27 -1.15
N ALA A 174 -23.42 14.66 -2.16
CA ALA A 174 -23.87 13.28 -2.07
C ALA A 174 -22.69 12.31 -1.91
N SER A 175 -21.59 12.52 -2.64
CA SER A 175 -20.42 11.65 -2.57
C SER A 175 -19.71 11.67 -1.21
N LEU A 176 -19.83 12.76 -0.44
CA LEU A 176 -19.23 12.88 0.90
C LEU A 176 -20.20 12.49 2.03
N PHE A 177 -21.49 12.86 1.93
CA PHE A 177 -22.41 12.84 3.06
C PHE A 177 -23.54 11.82 2.96
N ASP A 178 -23.85 11.29 1.76
CA ASP A 178 -24.89 10.28 1.60
C ASP A 178 -24.31 8.87 1.69
N PRO A 179 -24.66 8.10 2.73
CA PRO A 179 -24.16 6.73 2.90
C PRO A 179 -24.68 5.76 1.82
N GLY A 180 -25.82 6.07 1.19
CA GLY A 180 -26.41 5.25 0.11
C GLY A 180 -25.84 5.57 -1.26
N PHE A 181 -25.15 6.69 -1.44
CA PHE A 181 -24.53 7.06 -2.70
C PHE A 181 -23.13 6.47 -2.80
N GLN A 182 -22.91 5.56 -3.75
CA GLN A 182 -21.62 4.87 -3.93
C GLN A 182 -21.07 4.25 -2.62
N PRO A 183 -21.78 3.30 -2.00
CA PRO A 183 -21.43 2.79 -0.68
C PRO A 183 -20.15 1.97 -0.66
N MET A 184 -19.73 1.39 -1.79
CA MET A 184 -18.55 0.56 -1.95
C MET A 184 -17.65 1.08 -3.07
N THR A 185 -16.34 1.21 -2.83
CA THR A 185 -15.42 1.56 -3.92
C THR A 185 -15.21 0.38 -4.87
N THR A 186 -15.13 -0.84 -4.33
CA THR A 186 -15.04 -2.10 -5.08
C THR A 186 -15.98 -3.11 -4.47
N ALA A 187 -16.97 -3.58 -5.23
CA ALA A 187 -17.97 -4.54 -4.81
C ALA A 187 -17.76 -5.86 -5.57
N LYS A 188 -16.99 -6.79 -4.98
CA LYS A 188 -16.75 -8.13 -5.55
C LYS A 188 -17.88 -9.12 -5.23
N SER A 189 -18.61 -8.88 -4.15
CA SER A 189 -19.75 -9.67 -3.69
C SER A 189 -20.97 -8.75 -3.41
N PRO A 190 -21.55 -8.12 -4.45
CA PRO A 190 -22.73 -7.26 -4.28
C PRO A 190 -23.98 -8.09 -3.96
N GLU A 191 -25.12 -7.45 -3.71
CA GLU A 191 -26.39 -8.15 -3.50
C GLU A 191 -26.76 -9.02 -4.72
N ALA A 192 -27.53 -10.08 -4.44
CA ALA A 192 -27.87 -11.05 -5.49
C ALA A 192 -28.60 -10.39 -6.68
N GLY A 193 -28.00 -10.50 -7.85
CA GLY A 193 -28.51 -9.93 -9.10
C GLY A 193 -27.95 -8.56 -9.47
N GLU A 194 -27.13 -7.96 -8.61
CA GLU A 194 -26.43 -6.71 -8.94
C GLU A 194 -25.18 -6.98 -9.79
N ASP A 195 -24.88 -6.02 -10.66
CA ASP A 195 -23.67 -6.03 -11.49
C ASP A 195 -22.47 -5.50 -10.69
N ILE A 196 -21.40 -6.29 -10.56
CA ILE A 196 -20.19 -5.94 -9.78
C ILE A 196 -19.54 -4.62 -10.24
N ILE A 197 -19.61 -4.29 -11.54
CA ILE A 197 -19.07 -3.04 -12.08
C ILE A 197 -19.96 -1.86 -11.66
N GLN A 198 -21.28 -2.02 -11.79
CA GLN A 198 -22.23 -0.94 -11.49
C GLN A 198 -22.39 -0.70 -9.98
N ALA A 199 -22.20 -1.75 -9.15
CA ALA A 199 -22.21 -1.64 -7.69
C ALA A 199 -20.92 -1.00 -7.14
N SER A 200 -19.85 -0.94 -7.95
CA SER A 200 -18.56 -0.34 -7.57
C SER A 200 -18.52 1.15 -7.89
N ALA A 201 -18.04 1.96 -6.94
CA ALA A 201 -17.86 3.41 -7.09
C ALA A 201 -16.60 3.80 -7.88
N ASN A 202 -15.66 2.86 -8.08
CA ASN A 202 -14.44 3.14 -8.81
C ASN A 202 -14.72 3.61 -10.25
N ASN A 203 -13.78 4.38 -10.81
CA ASN A 203 -13.94 5.09 -12.07
C ASN A 203 -13.21 4.40 -13.24
N PHE A 204 -13.06 3.07 -13.17
CA PHE A 204 -12.48 2.30 -14.27
C PHE A 204 -13.48 2.09 -15.43
N TYR A 205 -14.79 2.21 -15.15
CA TYR A 205 -15.87 2.00 -16.09
C TYR A 205 -16.90 3.13 -16.00
N VAL A 206 -17.28 3.69 -17.14
CA VAL A 206 -18.30 4.75 -17.20
C VAL A 206 -19.46 4.31 -18.09
N GLY A 207 -20.63 4.08 -17.47
CA GLY A 207 -21.82 3.62 -18.17
C GLY A 207 -21.73 2.20 -18.73
N VAL A 208 -20.79 1.40 -18.23
CA VAL A 208 -20.51 0.02 -18.66
C VAL A 208 -21.10 -0.95 -17.66
N SER A 209 -21.63 -2.07 -18.12
CA SER A 209 -22.02 -3.21 -17.31
C SER A 209 -21.16 -4.43 -17.60
N LEU A 210 -21.17 -5.42 -16.73
CA LEU A 210 -20.45 -6.68 -16.96
C LEU A 210 -20.96 -7.38 -18.25
N ALA A 211 -22.24 -7.27 -18.56
CA ALA A 211 -22.82 -7.82 -19.77
C ALA A 211 -22.24 -7.19 -21.05
N ASP A 212 -21.89 -5.90 -21.02
CA ASP A 212 -21.28 -5.21 -22.16
C ASP A 212 -19.88 -5.74 -22.50
N LEU A 213 -19.23 -6.43 -21.56
CA LEU A 213 -17.85 -6.89 -21.65
C LEU A 213 -17.69 -8.32 -22.16
N LYS A 214 -18.80 -9.03 -22.43
CA LYS A 214 -18.78 -10.44 -22.81
C LYS A 214 -17.85 -10.76 -23.98
N ASP A 215 -17.82 -9.89 -25.00
CA ASP A 215 -17.00 -10.07 -26.21
C ASP A 215 -15.96 -8.95 -26.37
N PHE A 216 -15.78 -8.11 -25.34
CA PHE A 216 -14.85 -7.01 -25.38
C PHE A 216 -13.41 -7.50 -25.09
N LYS A 217 -12.46 -7.07 -25.90
CA LYS A 217 -11.03 -7.32 -25.72
C LYS A 217 -10.31 -6.01 -25.40
N ASP A 218 -9.81 -5.89 -24.19
CA ASP A 218 -8.99 -4.75 -23.79
C ASP A 218 -7.70 -4.70 -24.63
N ARG A 219 -7.43 -3.55 -25.23
CA ARG A 219 -6.17 -3.26 -25.93
C ARG A 219 -5.16 -2.62 -24.99
N HIS A 220 -5.67 -1.93 -23.98
CA HIS A 220 -4.89 -1.31 -22.90
C HIS A 220 -5.45 -1.79 -21.55
N PRO A 221 -5.22 -3.07 -21.18
CA PRO A 221 -5.93 -3.67 -20.05
C PRO A 221 -5.67 -2.92 -18.74
N LEU A 222 -4.42 -2.61 -18.41
CA LEU A 222 -4.07 -1.98 -17.14
C LEU A 222 -4.30 -0.46 -17.12
N ASN A 223 -4.05 0.22 -18.21
CA ASN A 223 -3.92 1.67 -18.27
C ASN A 223 -5.00 2.35 -19.14
N SER A 224 -6.24 1.95 -18.94
CA SER A 224 -7.37 2.62 -19.58
C SER A 224 -8.63 2.62 -18.71
N ARG A 225 -9.43 3.68 -18.86
CA ARG A 225 -10.82 3.72 -18.43
C ARG A 225 -11.71 3.34 -19.60
N LEU A 226 -12.70 2.47 -19.36
CA LEU A 226 -13.62 2.05 -20.40
C LEU A 226 -14.93 2.84 -20.31
N VAL A 227 -15.32 3.46 -21.41
CA VAL A 227 -16.50 4.33 -21.47
C VAL A 227 -17.48 3.82 -22.52
N LYS A 228 -18.76 3.70 -22.15
CA LYS A 228 -19.84 3.42 -23.09
C LYS A 228 -20.42 4.74 -23.61
N GLY A 229 -20.19 5.01 -24.89
CA GLY A 229 -20.68 6.20 -25.53
C GLY A 229 -22.23 6.19 -25.69
N LYS A 230 -22.78 7.35 -26.01
CA LYS A 230 -24.25 7.49 -26.31
C LYS A 230 -24.72 6.63 -27.50
N ASP A 231 -23.79 6.24 -28.36
CA ASP A 231 -23.99 5.33 -29.49
C ASP A 231 -23.90 3.84 -29.08
N GLY A 232 -23.79 3.55 -27.78
CA GLY A 232 -23.67 2.20 -27.23
C GLY A 232 -22.31 1.55 -27.43
N LYS A 233 -21.33 2.20 -28.09
CA LYS A 233 -20.02 1.65 -28.35
C LYS A 233 -19.08 1.86 -27.15
N LEU A 234 -18.30 0.83 -26.84
CA LEU A 234 -17.23 0.90 -25.85
C LEU A 234 -15.99 1.57 -26.44
N ARG A 235 -15.35 2.43 -25.65
CA ARG A 235 -14.12 3.15 -25.99
C ARG A 235 -13.16 3.15 -24.82
N GLU A 236 -11.89 2.87 -25.08
CA GLU A 236 -10.81 2.98 -24.09
C GLU A 236 -10.28 4.42 -24.05
N GLU A 237 -10.38 5.09 -22.90
CA GLU A 237 -9.68 6.32 -22.60
C GLU A 237 -8.31 5.96 -22.00
N VAL A 238 -7.30 5.92 -22.85
CA VAL A 238 -5.96 5.43 -22.51
C VAL A 238 -5.24 6.42 -21.61
N TYR A 239 -4.59 5.94 -20.55
CA TYR A 239 -3.73 6.73 -19.69
C TYR A 239 -2.37 6.90 -20.35
N ARG A 240 -2.06 8.10 -20.85
CA ARG A 240 -0.80 8.39 -21.53
C ARG A 240 -0.49 9.88 -21.60
N ALA A 241 0.81 10.18 -21.54
CA ALA A 241 1.32 11.54 -21.65
C ALA A 241 1.19 12.14 -23.07
N GLY A 242 1.25 11.27 -24.09
CA GLY A 242 1.47 11.64 -25.48
C GLY A 242 2.93 12.05 -25.76
N THR A 243 3.31 12.12 -27.04
CA THR A 243 4.67 12.53 -27.45
C THR A 243 4.77 14.04 -27.63
N ARG A 244 6.00 14.59 -27.47
CA ARG A 244 6.28 16.02 -27.64
C ARG A 244 6.04 16.51 -29.08
N ASP A 245 6.25 15.65 -30.07
CA ASP A 245 6.02 15.93 -31.48
C ASP A 245 4.55 15.79 -31.93
N GLY A 246 3.67 15.43 -31.00
CA GLY A 246 2.24 15.28 -31.22
C GLY A 246 1.83 14.07 -32.05
N ARG A 247 2.76 13.19 -32.46
CA ARG A 247 2.43 11.96 -33.22
C ARG A 247 1.52 11.03 -32.40
N ILE A 248 1.72 10.97 -31.12
CA ILE A 248 0.82 10.28 -30.18
C ILE A 248 0.14 11.38 -29.34
N PRO A 249 -1.17 11.57 -29.46
CA PRO A 249 -1.89 12.59 -28.70
C PRO A 249 -1.92 12.25 -27.21
N PRO A 250 -2.06 13.26 -26.32
CA PRO A 250 -2.28 13.02 -24.91
C PRO A 250 -3.59 12.23 -24.69
N GLY A 251 -3.60 11.41 -23.64
CA GLY A 251 -4.76 10.69 -23.15
C GLY A 251 -5.21 11.18 -21.78
N LEU A 252 -5.97 10.35 -21.08
CA LEU A 252 -6.35 10.63 -19.70
C LEU A 252 -5.09 10.67 -18.81
N TYR A 253 -5.08 11.52 -17.78
CA TYR A 253 -3.96 11.75 -16.85
C TYR A 253 -2.68 12.30 -17.48
N ALA A 254 -2.75 12.87 -18.69
CA ALA A 254 -1.57 13.37 -19.42
C ALA A 254 -0.74 14.37 -18.60
N THR A 255 -1.35 15.25 -17.82
CA THR A 255 -0.67 16.26 -16.99
C THR A 255 0.23 15.58 -15.95
N TYR A 256 -0.26 14.57 -15.27
CA TYR A 256 0.46 13.83 -14.22
C TYR A 256 1.60 13.01 -14.84
N LEU A 257 1.32 12.27 -15.91
CA LEU A 257 2.29 11.42 -16.60
C LEU A 257 3.40 12.22 -17.29
N ARG A 258 3.11 13.41 -17.82
CA ARG A 258 4.14 14.32 -18.35
C ARG A 258 5.06 14.83 -17.25
N ARG A 259 4.51 15.10 -16.06
CA ARG A 259 5.31 15.51 -14.91
C ARG A 259 6.18 14.36 -14.41
N ALA A 260 5.65 13.15 -14.32
CA ALA A 260 6.43 11.97 -13.99
C ALA A 260 7.58 11.78 -14.99
N ASN A 261 7.31 11.85 -16.30
CA ASN A 261 8.34 11.75 -17.33
C ASN A 261 9.43 12.82 -17.21
N LEU A 262 9.09 14.05 -16.77
CA LEU A 262 10.08 15.09 -16.52
C LEU A 262 11.09 14.68 -15.42
N TYR A 263 10.61 14.04 -14.34
CA TYR A 263 11.46 13.58 -13.25
C TYR A 263 12.19 12.28 -13.60
N LEU A 264 11.55 11.38 -14.33
CA LEU A 264 12.17 10.16 -14.86
C LEU A 264 13.34 10.48 -15.80
N GLU A 265 13.24 11.50 -16.66
CA GLU A 265 14.37 11.94 -17.50
C GLU A 265 15.55 12.44 -16.65
N LYS A 266 15.30 13.12 -15.53
CA LYS A 266 16.36 13.54 -14.61
C LYS A 266 16.95 12.35 -13.85
N ALA A 267 16.14 11.38 -13.45
CA ALA A 267 16.57 10.13 -12.84
C ALA A 267 17.47 9.33 -13.82
N ARG A 268 17.04 9.20 -15.07
CA ARG A 268 17.80 8.53 -16.15
C ARG A 268 19.19 9.11 -16.35
N ALA A 269 19.33 10.43 -16.22
CA ALA A 269 20.60 11.11 -16.44
C ALA A 269 21.67 10.80 -15.37
N VAL A 270 21.28 10.30 -14.20
CA VAL A 270 22.18 9.95 -13.09
C VAL A 270 22.20 8.44 -12.78
N ALA A 271 21.34 7.65 -13.42
CA ALA A 271 21.27 6.21 -13.26
C ALA A 271 22.45 5.51 -13.95
N ASP A 272 22.73 4.27 -13.53
CA ASP A 272 23.63 3.38 -14.25
C ASP A 272 23.05 3.01 -15.63
N PRO A 273 23.86 2.62 -16.62
CA PRO A 273 23.38 2.39 -17.98
C PRO A 273 22.22 1.40 -18.09
N LYS A 274 22.20 0.34 -17.28
CA LYS A 274 21.14 -0.67 -17.28
C LYS A 274 19.84 -0.09 -16.71
N GLN A 275 19.89 0.54 -15.55
CA GLN A 275 18.73 1.18 -14.95
C GLN A 275 18.24 2.40 -15.75
N ALA A 276 19.16 3.13 -16.43
CA ALA A 276 18.79 4.21 -17.33
C ALA A 276 17.95 3.71 -18.52
N GLN A 277 18.20 2.46 -19.01
CA GLN A 277 17.36 1.84 -20.03
C GLN A 277 15.98 1.49 -19.48
N VAL A 278 15.89 0.88 -18.30
CA VAL A 278 14.62 0.59 -17.60
C VAL A 278 13.77 1.86 -17.47
N ILE A 279 14.39 2.96 -17.03
CA ILE A 279 13.69 4.26 -16.90
C ILE A 279 13.25 4.80 -18.28
N ALA A 280 14.06 4.62 -19.33
CA ALA A 280 13.68 5.02 -20.68
C ALA A 280 12.46 4.25 -21.21
N ASP A 281 12.36 2.95 -20.88
CA ASP A 281 11.23 2.11 -21.29
C ASP A 281 9.94 2.54 -20.56
N LEU A 282 10.00 2.87 -19.26
CA LEU A 282 8.88 3.43 -18.53
C LEU A 282 8.42 4.79 -19.11
N ILE A 283 9.37 5.69 -19.42
CA ILE A 283 9.07 6.95 -20.11
C ILE A 283 8.34 6.69 -21.43
N ARG A 284 8.80 5.71 -22.19
CA ARG A 284 8.18 5.30 -23.45
C ARG A 284 6.76 4.81 -23.23
N PHE A 285 6.53 3.91 -22.27
CA PHE A 285 5.19 3.43 -21.91
C PHE A 285 4.27 4.60 -21.54
N TYR A 286 4.71 5.53 -20.71
CA TYR A 286 3.92 6.70 -20.36
C TYR A 286 3.62 7.61 -21.55
N GLN A 287 4.48 7.66 -22.56
CA GLN A 287 4.22 8.43 -23.78
C GLN A 287 3.16 7.77 -24.66
N THR A 288 3.24 6.46 -24.84
CA THR A 288 2.41 5.71 -25.79
C THR A 288 1.13 5.18 -25.18
N GLY A 289 1.20 4.68 -23.94
CA GLY A 289 0.17 3.87 -23.30
C GLY A 289 0.05 2.46 -23.87
N ASP A 290 0.99 2.02 -24.71
CA ASP A 290 0.90 0.73 -25.39
C ASP A 290 1.37 -0.42 -24.50
N PHE A 291 0.60 -1.49 -24.41
CA PHE A 291 0.89 -2.65 -23.56
C PHE A 291 2.23 -3.34 -23.90
N PRO A 292 2.67 -3.47 -25.16
CA PRO A 292 4.01 -3.96 -25.47
C PRO A 292 5.16 -3.12 -24.87
N ASP A 293 5.00 -1.79 -24.75
CA ASP A 293 5.99 -0.94 -24.09
C ASP A 293 6.04 -1.21 -22.56
N TRP A 294 4.89 -1.55 -21.94
CA TRP A 294 4.82 -2.01 -20.56
C TRP A 294 5.54 -3.36 -20.35
N LEU A 295 5.28 -4.32 -21.23
CA LEU A 295 5.96 -5.62 -21.17
C LEU A 295 7.48 -5.49 -21.34
N LYS A 296 7.92 -4.57 -22.21
CA LYS A 296 9.35 -4.29 -22.37
C LYS A 296 9.95 -3.68 -21.10
N PHE A 297 9.29 -2.69 -20.52
CA PHE A 297 9.71 -2.11 -19.23
C PHE A 297 9.83 -3.19 -18.16
N GLY A 298 8.80 -4.01 -17.97
CA GLY A 298 8.81 -5.08 -16.98
C GLY A 298 9.93 -6.10 -17.19
N ALA A 299 10.18 -6.49 -18.44
CA ALA A 299 11.25 -7.44 -18.80
C ALA A 299 12.65 -6.90 -18.46
N ASP A 300 12.92 -5.62 -18.74
CA ASP A 300 14.21 -4.99 -18.44
C ASP A 300 14.33 -4.68 -16.93
N TRP A 301 13.22 -4.30 -16.29
CA TRP A 301 13.18 -4.02 -14.86
C TRP A 301 13.46 -5.26 -13.99
N VAL A 302 12.89 -6.42 -14.33
CA VAL A 302 13.15 -7.68 -13.58
C VAL A 302 14.63 -8.02 -13.57
N GLN A 303 15.33 -7.71 -14.65
CA GLN A 303 16.75 -8.02 -14.80
C GLN A 303 17.68 -6.98 -14.14
N ASP A 304 17.15 -5.80 -13.75
CA ASP A 304 17.92 -4.77 -13.05
C ASP A 304 18.11 -5.13 -11.57
N ASP A 305 19.34 -4.95 -11.05
CA ASP A 305 19.70 -5.26 -9.66
C ASP A 305 20.29 -4.04 -8.93
N SER A 306 19.86 -2.85 -9.31
CA SER A 306 20.34 -1.60 -8.73
C SER A 306 19.99 -1.48 -7.24
N PRO A 307 20.86 -0.85 -6.40
CA PRO A 307 20.59 -0.67 -4.97
C PRO A 307 19.38 0.21 -4.67
N VAL A 308 19.08 1.17 -5.56
CA VAL A 308 17.84 1.95 -5.54
C VAL A 308 16.89 1.31 -6.53
N ASP A 309 15.78 0.75 -6.04
CA ASP A 309 14.79 0.09 -6.88
C ASP A 309 13.46 0.86 -6.83
N PHE A 310 12.62 0.64 -7.83
CA PHE A 310 11.34 1.32 -7.93
C PHE A 310 10.33 0.51 -8.74
N ALA A 311 9.06 0.62 -8.37
CA ALA A 311 7.95 0.33 -9.26
C ALA A 311 7.17 1.63 -9.49
N ASN A 312 6.65 1.83 -10.70
CA ASN A 312 5.87 3.01 -11.03
C ASN A 312 5.02 2.70 -12.26
N GLY A 313 3.69 2.74 -12.12
CA GLY A 313 2.81 2.35 -13.22
C GLY A 313 1.35 2.14 -12.81
N PHE A 314 0.66 1.38 -13.64
CA PHE A 314 -0.69 0.89 -13.41
C PHE A 314 -0.59 -0.62 -13.22
N ILE A 315 -0.51 -1.09 -11.96
CA ILE A 315 0.06 -2.40 -11.65
C ILE A 315 -0.99 -3.36 -11.10
N GLU A 316 -1.41 -3.12 -9.83
CA GLU A 316 -2.32 -4.03 -9.15
C GLU A 316 -3.78 -3.82 -9.57
N ILE A 317 -4.51 -4.92 -9.66
CA ILE A 317 -5.88 -4.95 -10.19
C ILE A 317 -6.95 -5.14 -9.10
N TYR A 318 -6.55 -5.14 -7.83
CA TYR A 318 -7.45 -5.41 -6.68
C TYR A 318 -8.61 -4.43 -6.57
N ARG A 319 -8.44 -3.19 -7.06
CA ARG A 319 -9.48 -2.14 -7.01
C ARG A 319 -10.51 -2.26 -8.12
N ASP A 320 -10.25 -3.02 -9.14
CA ASP A 320 -11.24 -3.36 -10.17
C ASP A 320 -12.00 -4.62 -9.74
N ALA A 321 -13.33 -4.54 -9.61
CA ALA A 321 -14.16 -5.69 -9.26
C ALA A 321 -14.06 -6.84 -10.29
N ARG A 322 -13.74 -6.51 -11.56
CA ARG A 322 -13.49 -7.48 -12.64
C ARG A 322 -12.05 -8.05 -12.59
N GLY A 323 -11.11 -7.40 -11.90
CA GLY A 323 -9.71 -7.82 -11.85
C GLY A 323 -8.95 -7.61 -13.17
N ALA A 324 -9.15 -6.48 -13.87
CA ALA A 324 -8.55 -6.23 -15.17
C ALA A 324 -7.86 -4.86 -15.31
N LYS A 325 -8.28 -3.85 -14.56
CA LYS A 325 -7.74 -2.49 -14.63
C LYS A 325 -6.72 -2.24 -13.52
N GLY A 326 -5.55 -1.73 -13.92
CA GLY A 326 -4.46 -1.44 -13.00
C GLY A 326 -4.65 -0.13 -12.25
N SER A 327 -4.40 -0.16 -10.95
CA SER A 327 -4.33 1.02 -10.10
C SER A 327 -3.02 1.78 -10.31
N SER A 328 -3.06 3.11 -10.25
CA SER A 328 -1.86 3.94 -10.22
C SER A 328 -1.08 3.69 -8.92
N GLN A 329 0.15 3.22 -9.04
CA GLN A 329 0.98 2.78 -7.91
C GLN A 329 2.44 3.13 -8.14
N SER A 330 3.15 3.43 -7.07
CA SER A 330 4.60 3.58 -7.11
C SER A 330 5.22 3.36 -5.74
N PHE A 331 6.35 2.69 -5.71
CA PHE A 331 7.30 2.75 -4.60
C PHE A 331 8.70 3.09 -5.09
N VAL A 332 9.50 3.67 -4.21
CA VAL A 332 10.96 3.78 -4.34
C VAL A 332 11.59 3.26 -3.06
N SER A 333 12.55 2.38 -3.19
CA SER A 333 13.19 1.70 -2.07
C SER A 333 14.71 1.64 -2.19
N VAL A 334 15.36 1.35 -1.09
CA VAL A 334 16.80 1.10 -1.00
C VAL A 334 17.02 -0.31 -0.46
N THR A 335 17.93 -1.06 -1.09
CA THR A 335 18.26 -2.42 -0.68
C THR A 335 18.80 -2.47 0.75
N ASP A 336 18.14 -3.25 1.61
CA ASP A 336 18.65 -3.70 2.92
C ASP A 336 19.60 -4.88 2.66
N LYS A 337 20.88 -4.56 2.44
CA LYS A 337 21.85 -5.56 1.96
C LYS A 337 22.01 -6.76 2.89
N PRO A 338 22.14 -6.62 4.21
CA PRO A 338 22.29 -7.78 5.11
C PRO A 338 21.14 -8.78 5.01
N VAL A 339 19.91 -8.29 4.95
CA VAL A 339 18.71 -9.13 4.82
C VAL A 339 18.62 -9.71 3.40
N THR A 340 18.93 -8.93 2.38
CA THR A 340 18.94 -9.41 0.97
C THR A 340 19.91 -10.56 0.78
N ASP A 341 21.12 -10.49 1.34
CA ASP A 341 22.11 -11.57 1.23
C ASP A 341 21.59 -12.90 1.82
N ALA A 342 20.77 -12.85 2.88
CA ALA A 342 20.09 -14.02 3.44
C ALA A 342 19.03 -14.57 2.48
N MET A 343 18.23 -13.68 1.85
CA MET A 343 17.18 -14.05 0.90
C MET A 343 17.73 -14.67 -0.38
N VAL A 344 18.87 -14.20 -0.88
CA VAL A 344 19.54 -14.78 -2.05
C VAL A 344 19.91 -16.25 -1.81
N LYS A 345 20.32 -16.62 -0.58
CA LYS A 345 20.57 -18.03 -0.22
C LYS A 345 19.30 -18.86 -0.33
N LEU A 346 18.15 -18.34 0.14
CA LEU A 346 16.87 -19.03 0.05
C LEU A 346 16.45 -19.25 -1.42
N SER A 347 16.51 -18.19 -2.22
CA SER A 347 16.21 -18.21 -3.65
C SER A 347 17.06 -19.21 -4.42
N GLY A 348 18.35 -19.28 -4.16
CA GLY A 348 19.27 -20.26 -4.76
C GLY A 348 18.94 -21.72 -4.45
N ASN A 349 18.01 -21.96 -3.50
CA ASN A 349 17.54 -23.31 -3.14
C ASN A 349 16.05 -23.53 -3.50
N ALA A 350 15.45 -22.70 -4.34
CA ALA A 350 14.01 -22.78 -4.66
C ALA A 350 13.62 -24.15 -5.24
N GLU A 351 14.44 -24.76 -6.11
CA GLU A 351 14.19 -26.10 -6.66
C GLU A 351 14.19 -27.17 -5.57
N TYR A 352 15.00 -27.05 -4.52
CA TYR A 352 14.99 -27.97 -3.39
C TYR A 352 13.63 -27.98 -2.71
N PHE A 353 13.04 -26.82 -2.43
CA PHE A 353 11.74 -26.69 -1.80
C PHE A 353 10.61 -27.15 -2.72
N GLU A 354 10.69 -26.83 -4.02
CA GLU A 354 9.73 -27.28 -5.04
C GLU A 354 9.63 -28.81 -5.09
N ARG A 355 10.79 -29.51 -5.09
CA ARG A 355 10.82 -30.99 -5.13
C ARG A 355 10.18 -31.62 -3.90
N ARG A 356 10.16 -30.94 -2.76
CA ARG A 356 9.61 -31.40 -1.47
C ARG A 356 8.18 -30.95 -1.22
N ALA A 357 7.62 -30.14 -2.11
CA ALA A 357 6.22 -29.71 -2.00
C ALA A 357 5.26 -30.92 -2.02
N PRO A 358 4.14 -30.88 -1.26
CA PRO A 358 3.29 -32.05 -1.00
C PRO A 358 2.34 -32.43 -2.15
N TRP A 359 2.42 -31.73 -3.29
CA TRP A 359 1.57 -31.99 -4.44
C TRP A 359 2.16 -33.01 -5.42
N ASP A 360 1.34 -33.48 -6.37
CA ASP A 360 1.70 -34.43 -7.42
C ASP A 360 2.89 -33.91 -8.27
N ASP A 361 3.82 -34.80 -8.61
CA ASP A 361 5.03 -34.49 -9.37
C ASP A 361 4.74 -33.83 -10.74
N LYS A 362 3.58 -34.11 -11.35
CA LYS A 362 3.16 -33.46 -12.60
C LYS A 362 2.97 -31.94 -12.49
N TYR A 363 2.75 -31.44 -11.27
CA TYR A 363 2.61 -30.02 -10.98
C TYR A 363 3.90 -29.40 -10.43
N LYS A 364 5.00 -30.14 -10.33
CA LYS A 364 6.30 -29.61 -9.89
C LYS A 364 7.01 -28.89 -11.03
N LYS A 365 7.46 -27.69 -10.73
CA LYS A 365 8.21 -26.83 -11.65
C LYS A 365 9.70 -27.08 -11.46
N ILE A 366 10.27 -27.95 -12.27
CA ILE A 366 11.71 -28.33 -12.24
C ILE A 366 12.51 -27.42 -13.16
N GLY A 367 13.74 -27.09 -12.77
CA GLY A 367 14.64 -26.19 -13.54
C GLY A 367 14.26 -24.71 -13.42
N VAL A 368 13.62 -24.34 -12.32
CA VAL A 368 13.23 -22.93 -12.04
C VAL A 368 14.48 -22.05 -11.97
N GLN A 369 14.46 -20.94 -12.70
CA GLN A 369 15.39 -19.84 -12.44
C GLN A 369 15.01 -19.23 -11.08
N PRO A 370 15.97 -19.09 -10.16
CA PRO A 370 15.68 -18.51 -8.87
C PRO A 370 15.17 -17.06 -9.05
N PRO A 371 14.08 -16.67 -8.39
CA PRO A 371 13.58 -15.31 -8.46
C PRO A 371 14.61 -14.34 -7.86
N VAL A 372 14.64 -13.11 -8.39
CA VAL A 372 15.37 -12.02 -7.75
C VAL A 372 14.65 -11.68 -6.45
N VAL A 373 15.36 -11.64 -5.33
CA VAL A 373 14.81 -11.34 -4.00
C VAL A 373 15.57 -10.19 -3.40
N LYS A 374 14.83 -9.18 -2.96
CA LYS A 374 15.39 -7.99 -2.30
C LYS A 374 14.65 -7.69 -1.01
N ALA A 375 15.36 -7.66 0.11
CA ALA A 375 14.90 -6.96 1.27
C ALA A 375 15.18 -5.47 1.08
N VAL A 376 14.18 -4.62 1.29
CA VAL A 376 14.27 -3.19 0.99
C VAL A 376 13.71 -2.34 2.12
N GLU A 377 14.24 -1.14 2.24
CA GLU A 377 13.69 -0.08 3.06
C GLU A 377 12.99 0.94 2.17
N THR A 378 11.74 1.23 2.47
CA THR A 378 10.88 2.15 1.71
C THR A 378 11.33 3.59 1.90
N LEU A 379 11.60 4.29 0.79
CA LEU A 379 11.75 5.74 0.77
C LEU A 379 10.40 6.43 0.60
N ILE A 380 9.59 5.91 -0.31
CA ILE A 380 8.23 6.40 -0.58
C ILE A 380 7.35 5.31 -1.17
N GLU A 381 6.10 5.31 -0.78
CA GLU A 381 4.98 4.63 -1.43
C GLU A 381 3.88 5.64 -1.75
N THR A 382 3.30 5.57 -2.95
CA THR A 382 2.24 6.45 -3.43
C THR A 382 1.21 5.69 -4.25
N GLY A 383 0.10 6.33 -4.55
CA GLY A 383 -1.00 5.68 -5.25
C GLY A 383 -1.61 4.56 -4.40
N ASP A 384 -1.93 3.44 -5.01
CA ASP A 384 -2.53 2.28 -4.34
C ASP A 384 -1.52 1.37 -3.61
N PHE A 385 -0.23 1.66 -3.64
CA PHE A 385 0.69 1.08 -2.66
C PHE A 385 0.39 1.68 -1.28
N HIS A 386 0.07 0.78 -0.36
CA HIS A 386 -0.18 1.15 1.01
C HIS A 386 1.16 1.36 1.70
N VAL A 387 1.29 2.47 2.37
CA VAL A 387 2.52 2.86 3.06
C VAL A 387 2.83 1.94 4.26
N THR A 388 2.51 0.68 4.16
CA THR A 388 2.80 -0.40 5.10
C THR A 388 2.86 -1.74 4.36
N THR A 389 3.17 -1.72 3.08
CA THR A 389 3.44 -2.94 2.29
C THR A 389 4.51 -3.77 2.99
N ILE A 390 4.29 -5.06 3.13
CA ILE A 390 5.19 -6.00 3.82
C ILE A 390 5.98 -6.81 2.81
N GLY A 391 5.32 -7.31 1.76
CA GLY A 391 5.91 -8.07 0.67
C GLY A 391 5.27 -7.70 -0.66
N ASP A 392 5.96 -8.00 -1.76
CA ASP A 392 5.45 -7.81 -3.11
C ASP A 392 6.21 -8.69 -4.11
N ASN A 393 5.50 -9.24 -5.10
CA ASN A 393 6.05 -10.07 -6.17
C ASN A 393 5.65 -9.53 -7.53
N LEU A 394 6.53 -8.82 -8.21
CA LEU A 394 6.28 -8.15 -9.48
C LEU A 394 7.26 -8.60 -10.59
N PRO A 395 6.88 -8.46 -11.87
CA PRO A 395 5.60 -8.00 -12.41
C PRO A 395 4.53 -9.08 -12.37
N ASN A 396 3.26 -8.68 -12.59
CA ASN A 396 2.12 -9.61 -12.60
C ASN A 396 1.94 -10.35 -13.94
N GLU A 397 2.56 -9.87 -15.01
CA GLU A 397 2.41 -10.40 -16.37
C GLU A 397 3.09 -11.76 -16.53
N ASN A 398 2.31 -12.81 -16.79
CA ASN A 398 2.80 -14.17 -16.97
C ASN A 398 3.88 -14.29 -18.05
N GLU A 399 3.77 -13.55 -19.17
CA GLU A 399 4.74 -13.54 -20.25
C GLU A 399 6.14 -13.13 -19.78
N ILE A 400 6.21 -12.21 -18.80
CA ILE A 400 7.47 -11.77 -18.20
C ILE A 400 7.95 -12.80 -17.20
N ARG A 401 7.06 -13.24 -16.30
CA ARG A 401 7.37 -14.22 -15.25
C ARG A 401 7.94 -15.53 -15.81
N GLU A 402 7.34 -16.04 -16.89
CA GLU A 402 7.78 -17.28 -17.52
C GLU A 402 9.16 -17.16 -18.18
N LYS A 403 9.47 -16.00 -18.76
CA LYS A 403 10.68 -15.82 -19.55
C LYS A 403 11.84 -15.22 -18.77
N TYR A 404 11.57 -14.29 -17.87
CA TYR A 404 12.56 -13.48 -17.16
C TYR A 404 12.50 -13.65 -15.64
N GLY A 405 11.46 -14.28 -15.11
CA GLY A 405 11.21 -14.40 -13.67
C GLY A 405 10.48 -13.19 -13.09
N SER A 406 10.60 -13.02 -11.78
CA SER A 406 10.03 -11.90 -11.03
C SER A 406 11.01 -11.37 -9.99
N LYS A 407 10.76 -10.14 -9.51
CA LYS A 407 11.41 -9.59 -8.31
C LYS A 407 10.48 -9.79 -7.13
N ASN A 408 11.03 -10.29 -6.05
CA ASN A 408 10.33 -10.42 -4.78
C ASN A 408 10.92 -9.41 -3.81
N PHE A 409 10.07 -8.62 -3.18
CA PHE A 409 10.44 -7.59 -2.21
C PHE A 409 9.96 -7.97 -0.81
N LEU A 410 10.83 -7.75 0.17
CA LEU A 410 10.50 -7.76 1.59
C LEU A 410 10.73 -6.34 2.13
N PHE A 411 9.66 -5.65 2.54
CA PHE A 411 9.70 -4.27 3.01
C PHE A 411 10.00 -4.22 4.51
N THR A 412 11.28 -4.32 4.87
CA THR A 412 11.73 -4.40 6.28
C THR A 412 11.41 -3.14 7.09
N SER A 413 11.35 -1.98 6.45
CA SER A 413 10.99 -0.71 7.12
C SER A 413 9.54 -0.71 7.62
N SER A 414 8.60 -1.28 6.84
CA SER A 414 7.19 -1.37 7.23
C SER A 414 7.00 -2.29 8.43
N THR A 415 7.57 -3.49 8.37
CA THR A 415 7.52 -4.47 9.46
C THR A 415 8.10 -3.90 10.76
N ARG A 416 9.29 -3.29 10.69
CA ARG A 416 9.93 -2.66 11.87
C ARG A 416 9.09 -1.54 12.45
N ALA A 417 8.51 -0.65 11.60
CA ALA A 417 7.68 0.47 12.06
C ALA A 417 6.38 -0.01 12.72
N LEU A 418 5.72 -1.02 12.16
CA LEU A 418 4.49 -1.60 12.72
C LEU A 418 4.75 -2.29 14.07
N ASN A 419 5.82 -3.06 14.17
CA ASN A 419 6.21 -3.72 15.42
C ASN A 419 6.56 -2.71 16.52
N ASP A 420 7.28 -1.63 16.17
CA ASP A 420 7.60 -0.55 17.12
C ASP A 420 6.34 0.23 17.55
N ALA A 421 5.39 0.45 16.65
CA ALA A 421 4.16 1.18 16.94
C ALA A 421 3.17 0.41 17.83
N THR A 422 3.05 -0.91 17.64
CA THR A 422 2.08 -1.73 18.36
C THR A 422 2.64 -2.39 19.62
N GLY A 423 3.94 -2.65 19.67
CA GLY A 423 4.59 -3.44 20.70
C GLY A 423 3.96 -4.84 20.80
N PHE A 424 4.04 -5.46 21.98
CA PHE A 424 3.49 -6.81 22.19
C PHE A 424 2.05 -6.83 22.76
N LYS A 425 1.36 -5.71 22.83
CA LYS A 425 0.04 -5.61 23.48
C LYS A 425 -1.01 -6.51 22.83
N SER A 426 -1.04 -6.59 21.49
CA SER A 426 -1.97 -7.49 20.79
C SER A 426 -1.67 -8.95 21.11
N LEU A 427 -0.40 -9.34 21.11
CA LEU A 427 0.03 -10.68 21.46
C LEU A 427 -0.36 -11.02 22.90
N GLU A 428 -0.09 -10.14 23.86
CA GLU A 428 -0.42 -10.33 25.29
C GLU A 428 -1.92 -10.46 25.54
N GLU A 429 -2.76 -9.77 24.76
CA GLU A 429 -4.22 -9.81 24.92
C GLU A 429 -4.86 -11.02 24.23
N PHE A 430 -4.35 -11.44 23.08
CA PHE A 430 -5.05 -12.39 22.22
C PHE A 430 -4.43 -13.79 22.17
N ALA A 431 -3.15 -13.96 22.51
CA ALA A 431 -2.55 -15.29 22.60
C ALA A 431 -3.21 -16.11 23.72
N ALA A 432 -3.37 -17.39 23.47
CA ALA A 432 -4.10 -18.29 24.35
C ALA A 432 -3.30 -18.70 25.58
N THR A 433 -1.96 -18.76 25.47
CA THR A 433 -1.09 -19.26 26.54
C THR A 433 0.13 -18.35 26.81
N PRO A 434 0.73 -18.42 28.04
CA PRO A 434 1.95 -17.72 28.35
C PRO A 434 3.13 -18.13 27.46
N GLU A 435 3.17 -19.38 27.01
CA GLU A 435 4.18 -19.95 26.14
C GLU A 435 4.14 -19.30 24.74
N GLU A 436 2.93 -19.13 24.16
CA GLU A 436 2.75 -18.39 22.93
C GLU A 436 3.22 -16.95 23.05
N ILE A 437 2.90 -16.27 24.17
CA ILE A 437 3.35 -14.90 24.43
C ILE A 437 4.89 -14.84 24.50
N ALA A 438 5.53 -15.76 25.24
CA ALA A 438 6.97 -15.80 25.38
C ALA A 438 7.66 -16.06 24.04
N ARG A 439 7.14 -17.02 23.26
CA ARG A 439 7.63 -17.38 21.93
C ARG A 439 7.46 -16.21 20.96
N GLY A 440 6.29 -15.58 20.90
CA GLY A 440 6.03 -14.46 20.04
C GLY A 440 6.90 -13.23 20.35
N LYS A 441 7.20 -12.97 21.63
CA LYS A 441 8.14 -11.92 22.04
C LYS A 441 9.58 -12.20 21.60
N LYS A 442 10.00 -13.46 21.64
CA LYS A 442 11.38 -13.84 21.35
C LYS A 442 11.64 -14.08 19.88
N TYR A 443 10.73 -14.78 19.20
CA TYR A 443 10.92 -15.27 17.82
C TYR A 443 9.94 -14.66 16.81
N GLY A 444 8.97 -13.84 17.26
CA GLY A 444 7.88 -13.36 16.39
C GLY A 444 8.35 -12.54 15.18
N ASN A 445 9.36 -11.69 15.35
CA ASN A 445 9.92 -10.91 14.24
C ASN A 445 10.65 -11.82 13.24
N GLU A 446 11.46 -12.76 13.72
CA GLU A 446 12.17 -13.74 12.89
C GLU A 446 11.17 -14.64 12.13
N ALA A 447 10.11 -15.08 12.81
CA ALA A 447 9.05 -15.87 12.20
C ALA A 447 8.28 -15.09 11.13
N GLU A 448 8.04 -13.79 11.34
CA GLU A 448 7.40 -12.91 10.35
C GLU A 448 8.27 -12.72 9.12
N ASP A 449 9.54 -12.37 9.32
CA ASP A 449 10.50 -12.18 8.23
C ASP A 449 10.67 -13.47 7.41
N LEU A 450 10.76 -14.62 8.08
CA LEU A 450 10.86 -15.93 7.42
C LEU A 450 9.57 -16.31 6.69
N MET A 451 8.40 -16.08 7.31
CA MET A 451 7.09 -16.32 6.70
C MET A 451 6.97 -15.55 5.39
N THR A 452 7.26 -14.26 5.43
CA THR A 452 7.20 -13.39 4.26
C THR A 452 8.21 -13.82 3.20
N ALA A 453 9.44 -14.13 3.59
CA ALA A 453 10.47 -14.58 2.65
C ALA A 453 10.09 -15.87 1.94
N LEU A 454 9.58 -16.86 2.66
CA LEU A 454 9.12 -18.13 2.08
C LEU A 454 7.87 -17.96 1.22
N HIS A 455 6.94 -17.09 1.63
CA HIS A 455 5.75 -16.72 0.87
C HIS A 455 6.13 -16.14 -0.50
N GLU A 456 6.95 -15.08 -0.52
CA GLU A 456 7.33 -14.39 -1.74
C GLU A 456 8.27 -15.20 -2.64
N VAL A 457 9.33 -15.78 -2.02
CA VAL A 457 10.41 -16.44 -2.78
C VAL A 457 10.00 -17.82 -3.25
N ILE A 458 9.46 -18.64 -2.36
CA ILE A 458 9.13 -20.04 -2.62
C ILE A 458 7.64 -20.19 -2.96
N GLY A 459 6.75 -19.46 -2.26
CA GLY A 459 5.32 -19.55 -2.43
C GLY A 459 4.89 -19.22 -3.85
N HIS A 460 4.93 -17.95 -4.23
CA HIS A 460 4.50 -17.50 -5.57
C HIS A 460 5.31 -18.11 -6.70
N GLY A 461 6.59 -18.39 -6.49
CA GLY A 461 7.49 -18.98 -7.50
C GLY A 461 7.19 -20.44 -7.85
N SER A 462 6.44 -21.17 -7.02
CA SER A 462 6.28 -22.63 -7.08
C SER A 462 5.08 -23.09 -7.92
N GLY A 463 5.15 -24.36 -8.33
CA GLY A 463 4.08 -25.06 -9.01
C GLY A 463 4.03 -24.80 -10.53
N LYS A 464 3.61 -25.84 -11.28
CA LYS A 464 3.44 -25.83 -12.74
C LYS A 464 1.96 -25.98 -13.09
N LEU A 465 1.48 -25.14 -14.00
CA LEU A 465 0.13 -25.26 -14.55
C LEU A 465 0.03 -26.41 -15.56
N SER A 466 -1.18 -26.92 -15.73
CA SER A 466 -1.51 -27.87 -16.81
C SER A 466 -1.39 -27.17 -18.17
N ASP A 467 -0.86 -27.86 -19.17
CA ASP A 467 -0.67 -27.35 -20.53
C ASP A 467 -1.99 -26.92 -21.22
N ARG A 468 -3.14 -27.34 -20.66
CA ARG A 468 -4.46 -26.92 -21.15
C ARG A 468 -4.83 -25.48 -20.81
N LEU A 469 -4.24 -24.90 -19.75
CA LEU A 469 -4.53 -23.54 -19.33
C LEU A 469 -3.72 -22.55 -20.21
N LYS A 470 -4.41 -21.83 -21.05
CA LYS A 470 -3.81 -20.79 -21.90
C LYS A 470 -3.91 -19.42 -21.21
N GLY A 471 -2.79 -18.74 -21.06
CA GLY A 471 -2.73 -17.42 -20.43
C GLY A 471 -2.77 -17.43 -18.89
N GLY A 472 -2.42 -18.56 -18.27
CA GLY A 472 -2.40 -18.68 -16.81
C GLY A 472 -3.65 -19.30 -16.20
N ALA A 473 -3.73 -19.34 -14.86
CA ALA A 473 -4.88 -19.89 -14.13
C ALA A 473 -5.98 -18.85 -13.86
N GLU A 474 -5.61 -17.58 -13.80
CA GLU A 474 -6.50 -16.45 -13.46
C GLU A 474 -7.78 -16.37 -14.33
N PRO A 475 -7.73 -16.46 -15.67
CA PRO A 475 -8.95 -16.41 -16.48
C PRO A 475 -9.93 -17.56 -16.21
N TYR A 476 -9.44 -18.66 -15.62
CA TYR A 476 -10.25 -19.85 -15.30
C TYR A 476 -10.83 -19.76 -13.89
N LEU A 477 -10.08 -19.24 -12.92
CA LEU A 477 -10.45 -19.17 -11.51
C LEU A 477 -11.14 -17.84 -11.13
N LYS A 478 -11.02 -16.82 -11.99
CA LYS A 478 -11.71 -15.52 -11.91
C LYS A 478 -11.52 -14.86 -10.53
N GLU A 479 -12.62 -14.40 -9.92
CA GLU A 479 -12.68 -13.69 -8.63
C GLU A 479 -12.12 -14.45 -7.44
N TYR A 480 -11.87 -15.75 -7.57
CA TYR A 480 -11.28 -16.59 -6.51
C TYR A 480 -9.78 -16.81 -6.68
N PHE A 481 -9.19 -16.34 -7.79
CA PHE A 481 -7.77 -16.58 -8.09
C PHE A 481 -6.84 -15.97 -7.06
N SER A 482 -7.03 -14.69 -6.71
CA SER A 482 -6.12 -13.98 -5.79
C SER A 482 -6.11 -14.64 -4.41
N ALA A 483 -7.27 -14.90 -3.82
CA ALA A 483 -7.36 -15.57 -2.51
C ALA A 483 -6.76 -16.99 -2.53
N LEU A 484 -6.88 -17.74 -3.63
CA LEU A 484 -6.22 -19.03 -3.79
C LEU A 484 -4.71 -18.89 -3.84
N GLU A 485 -4.20 -17.92 -4.61
CA GLU A 485 -2.76 -17.73 -4.79
C GLU A 485 -2.07 -17.30 -3.50
N GLU A 486 -2.69 -16.39 -2.76
CA GLU A 486 -2.20 -15.97 -1.44
C GLU A 486 -2.21 -17.14 -0.44
N ALA A 487 -3.31 -17.90 -0.38
CA ALA A 487 -3.38 -19.10 0.46
C ALA A 487 -2.30 -20.13 0.11
N ARG A 488 -2.01 -20.32 -1.17
CA ARG A 488 -0.98 -21.25 -1.63
C ARG A 488 0.42 -20.78 -1.23
N ALA A 489 0.69 -19.50 -1.31
CA ALA A 489 1.99 -18.92 -0.93
C ALA A 489 2.18 -19.00 0.60
N ASP A 490 1.17 -18.65 1.41
CA ASP A 490 1.19 -18.80 2.87
C ASP A 490 1.38 -20.27 3.30
N LEU A 491 0.67 -21.20 2.65
CA LEU A 491 0.82 -22.62 2.93
C LEU A 491 2.20 -23.18 2.55
N MET A 492 2.83 -22.69 1.48
CA MET A 492 4.22 -23.04 1.15
C MET A 492 5.19 -22.59 2.23
N ALA A 493 4.99 -21.41 2.79
CA ALA A 493 5.80 -20.94 3.90
C ALA A 493 5.62 -21.82 5.15
N LEU A 494 4.38 -22.11 5.54
CA LEU A 494 4.08 -22.97 6.68
C LEU A 494 4.55 -24.42 6.47
N TRP A 495 4.43 -24.97 5.26
CA TRP A 495 4.92 -26.30 4.91
C TRP A 495 6.42 -26.45 5.11
N ASN A 496 7.18 -25.43 4.76
CA ASN A 496 8.64 -25.44 4.86
C ASN A 496 9.18 -24.99 6.23
N ALA A 497 8.32 -24.58 7.19
CA ALA A 497 8.74 -24.04 8.48
C ALA A 497 9.70 -24.94 9.27
N TRP A 498 9.54 -26.27 9.20
CA TRP A 498 10.43 -27.25 9.82
C TRP A 498 11.45 -27.87 8.87
N ASP A 499 11.59 -27.36 7.62
CA ASP A 499 12.57 -27.93 6.70
C ASP A 499 14.00 -27.66 7.19
N PRO A 500 14.85 -28.70 7.36
CA PRO A 500 16.20 -28.54 7.88
C PRO A 500 17.12 -27.66 7.03
N LYS A 501 16.76 -27.44 5.77
CA LYS A 501 17.48 -26.54 4.87
C LYS A 501 17.50 -25.10 5.38
N LEU A 502 16.46 -24.64 6.05
CA LEU A 502 16.42 -23.30 6.65
C LEU A 502 17.54 -23.10 7.68
N LYS A 503 17.79 -24.11 8.52
CA LYS A 503 18.89 -24.09 9.47
C LYS A 503 20.25 -24.19 8.79
N GLU A 504 20.38 -25.05 7.78
CA GLU A 504 21.60 -25.18 6.97
C GLU A 504 21.98 -23.85 6.31
N LEU A 505 21.02 -23.10 5.81
CA LEU A 505 21.21 -21.78 5.20
C LEU A 505 21.45 -20.65 6.23
N GLY A 506 21.28 -20.93 7.52
CA GLY A 506 21.41 -19.93 8.59
C GLY A 506 20.26 -18.92 8.64
N LEU A 507 19.04 -19.33 8.21
CA LEU A 507 17.85 -18.50 8.15
C LEU A 507 16.99 -18.57 9.41
N VAL A 508 17.29 -19.48 10.32
CA VAL A 508 16.58 -19.67 11.59
C VAL A 508 17.56 -19.80 12.75
N SER A 509 17.29 -19.09 13.85
CA SER A 509 18.06 -19.15 15.08
C SER A 509 17.72 -20.42 15.89
N ASP A 510 16.46 -20.80 15.92
CA ASP A 510 15.90 -21.98 16.55
C ASP A 510 14.79 -22.55 15.68
N GLN A 511 15.05 -23.68 14.98
CA GLN A 511 14.17 -24.24 13.98
C GLN A 511 12.76 -24.54 14.51
N ASP A 512 12.66 -25.15 15.69
CA ASP A 512 11.38 -25.58 16.25
C ASP A 512 10.57 -24.40 16.79
N GLU A 513 11.21 -23.51 17.52
CA GLU A 513 10.53 -22.37 18.13
C GLU A 513 10.12 -21.31 17.08
N VAL A 514 10.93 -21.07 16.06
CA VAL A 514 10.58 -20.17 14.94
C VAL A 514 9.42 -20.75 14.15
N ALA A 515 9.44 -22.05 13.82
CA ALA A 515 8.34 -22.71 13.13
C ALA A 515 7.02 -22.64 13.93
N LYS A 516 7.07 -22.93 15.24
CA LYS A 516 5.88 -22.76 16.11
C LYS A 516 5.39 -21.32 16.14
N ALA A 517 6.29 -20.35 16.17
CA ALA A 517 5.91 -18.93 16.13
C ALA A 517 5.22 -18.55 14.81
N MET A 518 5.64 -19.13 13.66
CA MET A 518 4.95 -18.94 12.38
C MET A 518 3.52 -19.46 12.44
N TYR A 519 3.30 -20.67 12.96
CA TYR A 519 1.97 -21.29 13.10
C TYR A 519 1.08 -20.52 14.08
N ASP A 520 1.59 -20.13 15.26
CA ASP A 520 0.87 -19.34 16.25
C ASP A 520 0.38 -18.02 15.64
N ARG A 521 1.29 -17.33 14.94
CA ARG A 521 1.00 -16.03 14.32
C ARG A 521 -0.06 -16.17 13.21
N SER A 522 0.09 -17.13 12.30
CA SER A 522 -0.87 -17.38 11.22
C SER A 522 -2.24 -17.77 11.76
N THR A 523 -2.30 -18.60 12.80
CA THR A 523 -3.55 -18.98 13.46
C THR A 523 -4.21 -17.78 14.15
N LEU A 524 -3.44 -17.00 14.91
CA LEU A 524 -3.94 -15.83 15.62
C LEU A 524 -4.45 -14.74 14.68
N ALA A 525 -3.86 -14.61 13.47
CA ALA A 525 -4.24 -13.61 12.48
C ALA A 525 -5.71 -13.67 12.10
N VAL A 526 -6.34 -14.85 12.13
CA VAL A 526 -7.78 -15.04 11.84
C VAL A 526 -8.69 -14.27 12.82
N LEU A 527 -8.31 -14.20 14.08
CA LEU A 527 -9.03 -13.34 15.04
C LEU A 527 -8.68 -11.87 14.82
N LEU A 528 -7.39 -11.55 14.72
CA LEU A 528 -6.91 -10.18 14.71
C LEU A 528 -7.40 -9.39 13.49
N GLN A 529 -7.57 -10.04 12.33
CA GLN A 529 -8.05 -9.40 11.12
C GLN A 529 -9.49 -8.87 11.23
N LEU A 530 -10.34 -9.49 12.06
CA LEU A 530 -11.74 -9.08 12.23
C LEU A 530 -11.88 -7.65 12.73
N ARG A 531 -10.86 -7.09 13.42
CA ARG A 531 -10.84 -5.69 13.86
C ARG A 531 -10.95 -4.69 12.72
N ARG A 532 -10.60 -5.09 11.49
CA ARG A 532 -10.59 -4.24 10.31
C ARG A 532 -11.97 -4.12 9.65
N ILE A 533 -12.88 -5.07 9.94
CA ILE A 533 -14.20 -5.14 9.31
C ILE A 533 -15.21 -4.42 10.18
N THR A 534 -15.83 -3.37 9.68
CA THR A 534 -16.73 -2.50 10.46
C THR A 534 -18.19 -2.92 10.39
N LYS A 535 -18.62 -3.61 9.33
CA LYS A 535 -20.02 -4.02 9.09
C LYS A 535 -20.06 -5.36 8.35
N GLY A 536 -21.23 -6.00 8.37
CA GLY A 536 -21.47 -7.26 7.67
C GLY A 536 -20.85 -8.46 8.35
N ASP A 537 -20.86 -9.57 7.66
CA ASP A 537 -20.38 -10.89 8.06
C ASP A 537 -19.50 -11.55 6.99
N THR A 538 -19.07 -10.78 5.99
CA THR A 538 -18.25 -11.23 4.85
C THR A 538 -16.88 -10.57 4.84
N ILE A 539 -15.88 -11.30 4.38
CA ILE A 539 -14.52 -10.85 4.14
C ILE A 539 -14.37 -10.57 2.64
N GLU A 540 -14.01 -9.35 2.26
CA GLU A 540 -13.81 -8.95 0.86
C GLU A 540 -12.34 -8.94 0.45
N GLU A 541 -11.42 -8.77 1.40
CA GLU A 541 -9.99 -8.67 1.15
C GLU A 541 -9.36 -10.07 1.03
N ASP A 542 -8.56 -10.29 -0.03
CA ASP A 542 -8.09 -11.61 -0.45
C ASP A 542 -7.14 -12.26 0.56
N HIS A 543 -6.20 -11.52 1.17
CA HIS A 543 -5.33 -12.04 2.23
C HIS A 543 -6.08 -12.37 3.54
N ALA A 544 -7.20 -11.72 3.81
CA ALA A 544 -8.02 -12.08 4.96
C ALA A 544 -8.87 -13.32 4.67
N ARG A 545 -9.31 -13.49 3.41
CA ARG A 545 -9.97 -14.72 2.94
C ARG A 545 -9.05 -15.93 3.02
N ASP A 546 -7.80 -15.77 2.57
CA ASP A 546 -6.82 -16.86 2.57
C ASP A 546 -6.54 -17.38 3.98
N ARG A 547 -6.22 -16.48 4.92
CA ARG A 547 -5.92 -16.82 6.32
C ARG A 547 -7.07 -17.55 6.98
N GLN A 548 -8.31 -17.07 6.76
CA GLN A 548 -9.49 -17.72 7.29
C GLN A 548 -9.71 -19.11 6.64
N LEU A 549 -9.53 -19.21 5.32
CA LEU A 549 -9.64 -20.45 4.58
C LEU A 549 -8.67 -21.50 5.11
N ILE A 550 -7.40 -21.14 5.30
CA ILE A 550 -6.37 -22.04 5.83
C ILE A 550 -6.77 -22.59 7.20
N VAL A 551 -7.04 -21.71 8.15
CA VAL A 551 -7.30 -22.14 9.53
C VAL A 551 -8.59 -22.94 9.64
N ARG A 552 -9.68 -22.52 8.99
CA ARG A 552 -10.96 -23.25 9.04
C ARG A 552 -10.90 -24.58 8.32
N TYR A 553 -10.18 -24.66 7.21
CA TYR A 553 -9.97 -25.96 6.55
C TYR A 553 -9.24 -26.93 7.46
N ILE A 554 -8.16 -26.47 8.11
CA ILE A 554 -7.37 -27.34 9.01
C ILE A 554 -8.22 -27.80 10.21
N GLN A 555 -9.00 -26.90 10.81
CA GLN A 555 -9.92 -27.24 11.89
C GLN A 555 -10.96 -28.30 11.47
N ASP A 556 -11.52 -28.15 10.27
CA ASP A 556 -12.54 -29.06 9.71
C ASP A 556 -11.96 -30.41 9.35
N LYS A 557 -10.81 -30.45 8.69
CA LYS A 557 -10.21 -31.69 8.14
C LYS A 557 -9.33 -32.45 9.11
N VAL A 558 -8.72 -31.74 10.07
CA VAL A 558 -7.78 -32.35 11.05
C VAL A 558 -8.21 -31.98 12.48
N PRO A 559 -9.25 -32.62 13.03
CA PRO A 559 -9.72 -32.30 14.38
C PRO A 559 -8.63 -32.46 15.45
N GLY A 560 -8.59 -31.49 16.38
CA GLY A 560 -7.60 -31.46 17.45
C GLY A 560 -6.25 -30.86 17.05
N SER A 561 -6.12 -30.28 15.86
CA SER A 561 -4.94 -29.52 15.41
C SER A 561 -4.98 -28.07 15.92
N ILE A 562 -6.06 -27.36 15.64
CA ILE A 562 -6.31 -25.97 16.04
C ILE A 562 -7.63 -25.90 16.80
N GLU A 563 -7.62 -25.26 17.96
CA GLU A 563 -8.80 -25.10 18.83
C GLU A 563 -9.19 -23.64 18.94
N GLN A 564 -10.47 -23.33 18.78
CA GLN A 564 -11.09 -22.06 19.17
C GLN A 564 -11.95 -22.32 20.41
N PHE A 565 -11.78 -21.50 21.45
CA PHE A 565 -12.48 -21.69 22.72
C PHE A 565 -12.68 -20.36 23.45
N ASP A 566 -13.65 -20.35 24.37
CA ASP A 566 -13.94 -19.20 25.22
C ASP A 566 -13.36 -19.39 26.62
N ARG A 567 -12.75 -18.34 27.15
CA ARG A 567 -12.25 -18.23 28.52
C ARG A 567 -12.48 -16.83 29.06
N ASP A 568 -13.13 -16.70 30.20
CA ASP A 568 -13.43 -15.41 30.88
C ASP A 568 -14.13 -14.41 29.95
N GLY A 569 -15.09 -14.88 29.14
CA GLY A 569 -15.84 -14.08 28.19
C GLY A 569 -15.04 -13.55 27.00
N LYS A 570 -13.87 -14.16 26.73
CA LYS A 570 -13.01 -13.84 25.59
C LYS A 570 -12.77 -15.09 24.77
N THR A 571 -12.90 -14.96 23.46
CA THR A 571 -12.54 -16.02 22.51
C THR A 571 -11.05 -16.02 22.22
N TYR A 572 -10.47 -17.19 22.23
CA TYR A 572 -9.06 -17.49 21.88
C TYR A 572 -9.00 -18.54 20.80
N ILE A 573 -7.89 -18.55 20.06
CA ILE A 573 -7.57 -19.57 19.08
C ILE A 573 -6.10 -19.97 19.27
N THR A 574 -5.82 -21.28 19.22
CA THR A 574 -4.48 -21.80 19.49
C THR A 574 -4.19 -23.08 18.69
N VAL A 575 -2.94 -23.30 18.39
CA VAL A 575 -2.47 -24.57 17.82
C VAL A 575 -2.28 -25.57 18.97
N LYS A 576 -3.09 -26.61 19.01
CA LYS A 576 -3.03 -27.67 20.03
C LYS A 576 -2.00 -28.73 19.71
N ASP A 577 -1.84 -29.02 18.42
CA ASP A 577 -0.95 -30.04 17.91
C ASP A 577 -0.33 -29.53 16.60
N TYR A 578 0.94 -29.11 16.65
CA TYR A 578 1.64 -28.55 15.50
C TYR A 578 1.88 -29.57 14.40
N GLN A 579 2.06 -30.86 14.74
CA GLN A 579 2.26 -31.89 13.75
C GLN A 579 0.96 -32.13 12.95
N LYS A 580 -0.18 -32.22 13.62
CA LYS A 580 -1.47 -32.30 12.97
C LYS A 580 -1.81 -31.06 12.14
N ALA A 581 -1.49 -29.85 12.65
CA ALA A 581 -1.67 -28.63 11.89
C ALA A 581 -0.81 -28.64 10.61
N HIS A 582 0.43 -29.12 10.69
CA HIS A 582 1.32 -29.29 9.56
C HIS A 582 0.80 -30.32 8.53
N GLU A 583 0.22 -31.44 8.98
CA GLU A 583 -0.47 -32.39 8.10
C GLU A 583 -1.63 -31.68 7.33
N GLY A 584 -2.43 -30.87 8.03
CA GLY A 584 -3.51 -30.10 7.43
C GLY A 584 -3.03 -29.06 6.41
N VAL A 585 -1.91 -28.41 6.69
CA VAL A 585 -1.22 -27.51 5.75
C VAL A 585 -0.86 -28.27 4.46
N GLY A 586 -0.24 -29.45 4.57
CA GLY A 586 0.14 -30.26 3.41
C GLY A 586 -1.06 -30.71 2.57
N MET A 587 -2.16 -31.10 3.23
CA MET A 587 -3.41 -31.51 2.56
C MET A 587 -4.02 -30.35 1.75
N LEU A 588 -4.15 -29.19 2.37
CA LEU A 588 -4.73 -28.00 1.71
C LEU A 588 -3.82 -27.51 0.58
N LEU A 589 -2.53 -27.45 0.82
CA LEU A 589 -1.55 -27.00 -0.16
C LEU A 589 -1.57 -27.86 -1.43
N ALA A 590 -1.65 -29.19 -1.28
CA ALA A 590 -1.77 -30.10 -2.41
C ALA A 590 -3.07 -29.89 -3.19
N GLU A 591 -4.19 -29.67 -2.49
CA GLU A 591 -5.50 -29.41 -3.11
C GLU A 591 -5.54 -28.06 -3.84
N LEU A 592 -5.04 -26.96 -3.24
CA LEU A 592 -4.99 -25.66 -3.90
C LEU A 592 -4.06 -25.69 -5.13
N MET A 593 -2.95 -26.42 -5.06
CA MET A 593 -2.08 -26.58 -6.22
C MET A 593 -2.79 -27.32 -7.36
N ARG A 594 -3.53 -28.40 -7.06
CA ARG A 594 -4.36 -29.11 -8.03
C ARG A 594 -5.37 -28.17 -8.67
N ILE A 595 -6.13 -27.44 -7.85
CA ILE A 595 -7.16 -26.48 -8.31
C ILE A 595 -6.54 -25.44 -9.23
N LYS A 596 -5.43 -24.83 -8.82
CA LYS A 596 -4.69 -23.84 -9.62
C LYS A 596 -4.24 -24.43 -10.96
N ALA A 597 -3.56 -25.59 -10.90
CA ALA A 597 -2.98 -26.24 -12.06
C ALA A 597 -4.04 -26.69 -13.08
N GLU A 598 -5.22 -27.06 -12.61
CA GLU A 598 -6.32 -27.56 -13.45
C GLU A 598 -7.35 -26.46 -13.79
N GLY A 599 -7.28 -25.25 -13.22
CA GLY A 599 -8.25 -24.18 -13.41
C GLY A 599 -9.66 -24.56 -12.95
N ASP A 600 -9.76 -25.27 -11.80
CA ASP A 600 -11.00 -25.86 -11.28
C ASP A 600 -11.80 -24.80 -10.49
N TYR A 601 -12.59 -24.00 -11.23
CA TYR A 601 -13.39 -22.91 -10.67
C TYR A 601 -14.40 -23.37 -9.61
N ASP A 602 -15.10 -24.49 -9.87
CA ASP A 602 -16.15 -24.94 -8.95
C ASP A 602 -15.57 -25.41 -7.62
N ALA A 603 -14.40 -26.04 -7.65
CA ALA A 603 -13.71 -26.46 -6.43
C ALA A 603 -13.24 -25.27 -5.59
N ILE A 604 -12.61 -24.24 -6.21
CA ILE A 604 -12.15 -23.08 -5.44
C ILE A 604 -13.31 -22.26 -4.92
N LYS A 605 -14.36 -22.08 -5.70
CA LYS A 605 -15.58 -21.40 -5.26
C LYS A 605 -16.16 -22.09 -4.02
N ALA A 606 -16.43 -23.39 -4.10
CA ALA A 606 -16.99 -24.15 -2.98
C ALA A 606 -16.10 -24.11 -1.72
N LEU A 607 -14.79 -24.13 -1.90
CA LEU A 607 -13.84 -24.07 -0.80
C LEU A 607 -13.79 -22.69 -0.14
N THR A 608 -13.71 -21.63 -0.94
CA THR A 608 -13.63 -20.25 -0.45
C THR A 608 -14.94 -19.82 0.21
N GLU A 609 -16.08 -20.11 -0.38
CA GLU A 609 -17.39 -19.83 0.22
C GLU A 609 -17.57 -20.55 1.57
N ARG A 610 -17.16 -21.79 1.67
CA ARG A 610 -17.27 -22.56 2.92
C ARG A 610 -16.32 -22.09 4.01
N CYS A 611 -15.07 -21.77 3.67
CA CYS A 611 -14.01 -21.58 4.66
C CYS A 611 -13.48 -20.13 4.72
N GLY A 612 -13.56 -19.34 3.63
CA GLY A 612 -12.85 -18.08 3.53
C GLY A 612 -13.71 -16.82 3.72
N VAL A 613 -15.02 -16.88 3.37
CA VAL A 613 -15.82 -15.66 3.23
C VAL A 613 -16.51 -15.23 4.51
N HIS A 614 -17.26 -16.14 5.18
CA HIS A 614 -18.14 -15.76 6.28
C HIS A 614 -17.47 -15.85 7.65
N PHE A 615 -17.81 -14.94 8.54
CA PHE A 615 -17.39 -14.95 9.95
C PHE A 615 -18.56 -14.62 10.88
N ASP A 616 -18.37 -14.85 12.19
CA ASP A 616 -19.36 -14.48 13.21
C ASP A 616 -19.23 -12.99 13.58
N PRO A 617 -20.26 -12.16 13.32
CA PRO A 617 -20.24 -10.73 13.69
C PRO A 617 -20.06 -10.49 15.19
N ALA A 618 -20.56 -11.39 16.06
CA ALA A 618 -20.41 -11.27 17.50
C ALA A 618 -18.93 -11.44 17.92
N LEU A 619 -18.20 -12.35 17.26
CA LEU A 619 -16.76 -12.51 17.45
C LEU A 619 -15.99 -11.27 17.01
N ARG A 620 -16.34 -10.69 15.85
CA ARG A 620 -15.77 -9.42 15.40
C ARG A 620 -15.96 -8.31 16.42
N ASP A 621 -17.18 -8.13 16.92
CA ASP A 621 -17.51 -7.08 17.90
C ASP A 621 -16.72 -7.26 19.20
N GLN A 622 -16.52 -8.51 19.64
CA GLN A 622 -15.65 -8.83 20.78
C GLN A 622 -14.19 -8.43 20.51
N VAL A 623 -13.65 -8.77 19.33
CA VAL A 623 -12.27 -8.42 18.94
C VAL A 623 -12.09 -6.91 18.89
N VAL A 624 -13.02 -6.18 18.27
CA VAL A 624 -13.00 -4.71 18.21
C VAL A 624 -13.01 -4.09 19.60
N ALA A 625 -13.88 -4.59 20.51
CA ALA A 625 -13.95 -4.11 21.88
C ALA A 625 -12.64 -4.36 22.67
N ARG A 626 -11.98 -5.50 22.45
CA ARG A 626 -10.68 -5.82 23.04
C ARG A 626 -9.60 -4.86 22.54
N TYR A 627 -9.52 -4.61 21.23
CA TYR A 627 -8.58 -3.63 20.65
C TYR A 627 -8.81 -2.20 21.13
N THR A 628 -10.08 -1.80 21.27
CA THR A 628 -10.44 -0.47 21.80
C THR A 628 -9.89 -0.27 23.21
N ARG A 629 -10.01 -1.29 24.08
CA ARG A 629 -9.45 -1.24 25.44
C ARG A 629 -7.93 -1.14 25.48
N LEU A 630 -7.24 -1.80 24.53
CA LEU A 630 -5.79 -1.73 24.44
C LEU A 630 -5.28 -0.38 23.93
N GLY A 631 -6.14 0.41 23.32
CA GLY A 631 -5.75 1.66 22.69
C GLY A 631 -4.77 1.48 21.52
N ILE A 632 -4.80 0.32 20.82
CA ILE A 632 -3.98 0.05 19.65
C ILE A 632 -4.78 0.42 18.40
N PRO A 633 -4.16 1.07 17.40
CA PRO A 633 -4.80 1.26 16.11
C PRO A 633 -5.17 -0.08 15.45
N THR A 634 -6.35 -0.13 14.82
CA THR A 634 -6.77 -1.32 14.06
C THR A 634 -6.26 -1.31 12.62
N TYR A 635 -5.84 -0.13 12.15
CA TYR A 635 -5.23 0.12 10.86
C TYR A 635 -4.06 1.08 11.03
N SER A 636 -3.00 0.91 10.26
CA SER A 636 -1.83 1.79 10.27
C SER A 636 -1.55 2.31 8.87
N ALA A 637 -1.49 3.63 8.74
CA ALA A 637 -1.04 4.32 7.53
C ALA A 637 0.41 4.76 7.73
N GLY A 638 1.28 4.46 6.76
CA GLY A 638 2.68 4.86 6.83
C GLY A 638 2.88 6.33 6.48
N ILE A 639 3.88 6.92 7.10
CA ILE A 639 4.41 8.22 6.75
C ILE A 639 5.80 8.01 6.17
N ASN A 640 5.96 8.40 4.91
CA ASN A 640 7.18 8.20 4.13
C ASN A 640 8.34 9.04 4.66
N SER A 641 9.56 8.63 4.34
CA SER A 641 10.74 9.49 4.42
C SER A 641 10.60 10.68 3.47
N GLN A 642 11.21 11.81 3.79
CA GLN A 642 11.28 12.97 2.93
C GLN A 642 12.71 13.18 2.47
N LEU A 643 12.94 13.13 1.15
CA LEU A 643 14.22 13.44 0.56
C LEU A 643 14.30 14.93 0.23
N VAL A 644 15.29 15.62 0.80
CA VAL A 644 15.52 17.07 0.63
C VAL A 644 16.78 17.28 -0.19
N ALA A 645 16.62 17.73 -1.44
CA ALA A 645 17.75 17.95 -2.34
C ALA A 645 18.28 19.40 -2.25
N ARG A 646 19.61 19.51 -2.26
CA ARG A 646 20.33 20.77 -2.51
C ARG A 646 20.81 20.77 -3.95
N PHE A 647 20.55 21.85 -4.65
CA PHE A 647 20.91 21.99 -6.06
C PHE A 647 22.15 22.87 -6.25
N ASP A 648 22.89 22.60 -7.33
CA ASP A 648 23.93 23.51 -7.82
C ASP A 648 23.33 24.66 -8.64
N GLY A 649 24.16 25.60 -9.07
CA GLY A 649 23.73 26.76 -9.89
C GLY A 649 23.21 26.38 -11.28
N LYS A 650 23.34 25.11 -11.69
CA LYS A 650 22.84 24.55 -12.97
C LYS A 650 21.58 23.72 -12.80
N GLY A 651 21.09 23.56 -11.56
CA GLY A 651 19.90 22.78 -11.25
C GLY A 651 20.14 21.26 -11.13
N ASN A 652 21.40 20.81 -11.02
CA ASN A 652 21.70 19.42 -10.71
C ASN A 652 21.68 19.20 -9.19
N VAL A 653 21.31 18.01 -8.77
CA VAL A 653 21.35 17.63 -7.35
C VAL A 653 22.83 17.53 -6.91
N LYS A 654 23.18 18.31 -5.89
CA LYS A 654 24.51 18.35 -5.28
C LYS A 654 24.60 17.43 -4.06
N ALA A 655 23.52 17.35 -3.28
CA ALA A 655 23.40 16.52 -2.10
C ALA A 655 21.92 16.25 -1.81
N VAL A 656 21.65 15.12 -1.17
CA VAL A 656 20.30 14.78 -0.71
C VAL A 656 20.38 14.40 0.77
N GLU A 657 19.52 15.00 1.59
CA GLU A 657 19.33 14.63 2.99
C GLU A 657 18.01 13.88 3.14
N ILE A 658 17.99 12.86 4.00
CA ILE A 658 16.77 12.15 4.36
C ILE A 658 16.24 12.70 5.67
N GLU A 659 14.99 13.12 5.68
CA GLU A 659 14.26 13.60 6.85
C GLU A 659 13.08 12.67 7.16
N TYR A 660 12.68 12.67 8.43
CA TYR A 660 11.51 11.94 8.90
C TYR A 660 10.52 12.97 9.47
N PRO A 661 9.51 13.39 8.68
CA PRO A 661 8.68 14.56 8.99
C PRO A 661 7.83 14.38 10.25
N ARG A 662 7.46 13.16 10.63
CA ARG A 662 6.60 12.83 11.77
C ARG A 662 5.29 13.65 11.81
N ASP A 663 4.76 13.98 10.63
CA ASP A 663 3.58 14.80 10.44
C ASP A 663 2.89 14.42 9.12
N ALA A 664 1.71 13.81 9.23
CA ALA A 664 0.93 13.37 8.07
C ALA A 664 0.45 14.56 7.23
N VAL A 665 0.00 15.64 7.87
CA VAL A 665 -0.49 16.84 7.16
C VAL A 665 0.64 17.48 6.35
N ARG A 666 1.80 17.65 6.98
CA ARG A 666 2.99 18.19 6.29
C ARG A 666 3.36 17.35 5.07
N GLN A 667 3.35 16.01 5.20
CA GLN A 667 3.67 15.12 4.08
C GLN A 667 2.71 15.32 2.91
N TYR A 668 1.40 15.19 3.13
CA TYR A 668 0.41 15.23 2.06
C TYR A 668 0.30 16.62 1.42
N LEU A 669 0.38 17.68 2.20
CA LEU A 669 0.45 19.04 1.64
C LEU A 669 1.72 19.27 0.82
N SER A 670 2.86 18.67 1.19
CA SER A 670 4.08 18.74 0.39
C SER A 670 3.93 18.05 -0.98
N TYR A 671 3.15 16.97 -1.05
CA TYR A 671 2.82 16.31 -2.31
C TYR A 671 1.87 17.16 -3.17
N ALA A 672 0.84 17.71 -2.55
CA ALA A 672 -0.11 18.61 -3.20
C ALA A 672 0.56 19.84 -3.81
N ALA A 673 1.57 20.38 -3.15
CA ALA A 673 2.37 21.53 -3.62
C ALA A 673 3.07 21.30 -4.98
N MET A 674 3.18 20.06 -5.43
CA MET A 674 3.65 19.75 -6.79
C MET A 674 2.67 20.24 -7.86
N TYR A 675 1.38 20.33 -7.54
CA TYR A 675 0.30 20.71 -8.46
C TYR A 675 -0.25 22.10 -8.21
N ASP A 676 -0.15 22.54 -6.96
CA ASP A 676 -0.54 23.89 -6.56
C ASP A 676 0.53 24.55 -5.69
N LYS A 677 1.12 25.63 -6.20
CA LYS A 677 2.17 26.36 -5.47
C LYS A 677 1.64 27.05 -4.20
N GLY A 678 0.33 27.30 -4.11
CA GLY A 678 -0.31 27.86 -2.93
C GLY A 678 -0.26 26.93 -1.71
N LEU A 679 -0.20 25.60 -1.96
CA LEU A 679 -0.15 24.55 -0.95
C LEU A 679 1.26 24.26 -0.42
N ALA A 680 2.31 24.84 -1.03
CA ALA A 680 3.67 24.66 -0.54
C ALA A 680 3.75 25.14 0.92
N PRO A 681 4.27 24.32 1.86
CA PRO A 681 4.52 24.77 3.21
C PRO A 681 5.32 26.06 3.13
N ARG A 682 4.85 27.13 3.76
CA ARG A 682 5.65 28.34 3.93
C ARG A 682 6.87 27.94 4.72
N THR A 683 7.98 27.65 4.02
CA THR A 683 9.25 27.32 4.65
C THR A 683 9.58 28.45 5.60
N ALA A 684 9.65 28.18 6.89
CA ALA A 684 10.25 29.09 7.83
C ALA A 684 11.62 29.44 7.24
N LYS A 685 11.84 30.71 6.92
CA LYS A 685 13.14 31.17 6.43
C LYS A 685 14.19 30.63 7.38
N PRO A 686 15.26 29.96 6.89
CA PRO A 686 16.36 29.61 7.76
C PRO A 686 16.86 30.92 8.39
N ALA A 687 16.99 30.92 9.70
CA ALA A 687 17.56 32.02 10.47
C ALA A 687 19.06 32.08 10.17
N SER A 688 19.40 32.62 9.01
CA SER A 688 20.78 32.99 8.65
C SER A 688 20.71 34.11 7.61
N ASP A 689 20.69 35.34 8.09
CA ASP A 689 21.34 36.53 7.49
C ASP A 689 20.98 37.78 8.30
N VAL A 690 21.29 37.74 9.60
CA VAL A 690 21.53 39.00 10.33
C VAL A 690 23.00 39.34 10.09
N LYS A 691 23.28 40.05 9.02
CA LYS A 691 24.56 40.69 8.83
C LYS A 691 24.79 41.67 9.99
N ASN A 692 25.79 41.38 10.80
CA ASN A 692 26.39 42.31 11.74
C ASN A 692 26.86 43.58 11.01
N SER A 693 26.04 44.63 10.99
CA SER A 693 26.51 45.98 10.74
C SER A 693 26.90 46.61 12.08
N ARG A 694 28.10 46.30 12.57
CA ARG A 694 28.75 47.17 13.58
C ARG A 694 29.39 48.30 12.83
N SER A 695 28.76 49.48 12.83
CA SER A 695 29.40 50.74 12.60
C SER A 695 30.19 51.12 13.85
N ALA A 696 31.49 51.33 13.68
CA ALA A 696 32.36 51.93 14.72
C ALA A 696 32.02 53.40 14.96
N PRO A 697 32.06 53.88 16.18
CA PRO A 697 31.97 55.31 16.46
C PRO A 697 33.33 55.99 16.27
N ARG A 698 33.27 57.22 15.70
CA ARG A 698 34.32 58.22 15.84
C ARG A 698 34.27 58.84 17.22
#